data_0af9d0b17824f5a38f7a1ea2595376ab
#
_entry.id   0af9d0b17824f5a38f7a1ea2595376ab
#
_cell.length_a   1.000
_cell.length_b   1.000
_cell.length_c   1.000
_cell.angle_alpha   90.00
_cell.angle_beta   90.00
_cell.angle_gamma   90.00
#
_symmetry.space_group_name_H-M   'P 1'
#
loop_
_entity.id
_entity.type
_entity.pdbx_description
1 polymer ?
#
loop_
_entity_poly.entity_id
_entity_poly.type
_entity_poly.pdbx_seq_one_letter_code
_entity_poly.pdbx_strand_id
1 'polypeptide(L)'
;MIYEFGAFVLDVGERRLVREGRALALRGKAFETLRVLVENHGRLVPKEALMKAVWPDALVEEGNIANTIATVRKVLSTEDAPSSHVETVPGHGYRFVCRMTAVRDSTDSNPAEVAAPPVAPEHHRHLEAGRRALDAGAWQEARVAFERLLEVAETPEALEGLGLAAWWLNLADVVFDSRERAFRGYRSRGDQRSAARVAVWIAWDSAAFRGEEGVAKGWLQRARRLLEGQPDSPEHAFLAARDAVFTLLDDGDPEAAEALSREAIRVAQAIHAIDYEMVGRALLGFSLITTGRVTEGLRELDEVSAAILAGELTDRLLIALAGCYLIGACDRARDHGRAVQWCERVQEHSRKWGLKPLFAVCRTQYASVCMWRGSWDEAERELTNACDELAVCRPGMTSDGLARLGELRRRQGRLDEAASLFDRSGGHPIATLGRAAIAYDRQDRQTAIELAERHLRRLPVKNRTERAAALELLIRAHTVPKHPGDLERARAALNELQSIASSANTSPLLASASLAAGRVSAAAGDLESSRREFEDAVDLFEKSGAPFEAAHARVQLATALERLGRTDAALAELEHAREELTRLDARLELAAADAVRQRLAPASKSHVFVDPVGLTGRELEVLRLISGGLSNQAIGERLCISEHTVHRHVANTLSKLGVPSRSAAVAHAAKLGLL
;
A
#
# COMPACT_ATOMS: atom_id res chain seq x y z
N MET A 1 -15.32 1.32 -45.51
CA MET A 1 -16.50 0.71 -46.18
C MET A 1 -17.76 1.07 -45.43
N ILE A 2 -18.70 1.67 -46.16
CA ILE A 2 -20.04 2.03 -45.63
C ILE A 2 -21.09 1.27 -46.45
N TYR A 3 -21.98 0.58 -45.76
CA TYR A 3 -23.07 -0.20 -46.36
C TYR A 3 -24.42 0.43 -46.02
N GLU A 4 -25.24 0.72 -47.05
CA GLU A 4 -26.58 1.27 -46.86
C GLU A 4 -27.61 0.22 -47.26
N PHE A 5 -28.58 -0.07 -46.37
CA PHE A 5 -29.63 -1.04 -46.60
C PHE A 5 -30.91 -0.68 -45.82
N GLY A 6 -32.04 -0.61 -46.52
CA GLY A 6 -33.29 -0.13 -45.93
C GLY A 6 -33.12 1.26 -45.29
N ALA A 7 -33.49 1.41 -44.04
CA ALA A 7 -33.31 2.64 -43.26
C ALA A 7 -31.98 2.68 -42.49
N PHE A 8 -31.05 1.71 -42.72
CA PHE A 8 -29.83 1.53 -41.95
C PHE A 8 -28.57 1.87 -42.74
N VAL A 9 -27.60 2.43 -42.06
CA VAL A 9 -26.25 2.68 -42.53
C VAL A 9 -25.27 1.99 -41.59
N LEU A 10 -24.55 1.00 -42.10
CA LEU A 10 -23.49 0.31 -41.39
C LEU A 10 -22.14 0.87 -41.81
N ASP A 11 -21.48 1.61 -40.92
CA ASP A 11 -20.14 2.07 -41.10
C ASP A 11 -19.16 1.09 -40.43
N VAL A 12 -18.40 0.35 -41.25
CA VAL A 12 -17.45 -0.66 -40.76
C VAL A 12 -16.22 -0.02 -40.16
N GLY A 13 -15.77 1.12 -40.68
CA GLY A 13 -14.62 1.86 -40.18
C GLY A 13 -14.88 2.43 -38.80
N GLU A 14 -16.01 3.08 -38.63
CA GLU A 14 -16.44 3.67 -37.36
C GLU A 14 -17.13 2.65 -36.42
N ARG A 15 -17.30 1.39 -36.86
CA ARG A 15 -17.98 0.32 -36.11
C ARG A 15 -19.36 0.75 -35.60
N ARG A 16 -20.11 1.43 -36.45
CA ARG A 16 -21.35 2.10 -36.09
C ARG A 16 -22.50 1.67 -37.00
N LEU A 17 -23.64 1.38 -36.41
CA LEU A 17 -24.91 1.20 -37.11
C LEU A 17 -25.81 2.41 -36.84
N VAL A 18 -26.29 3.03 -37.91
CA VAL A 18 -27.17 4.22 -37.84
C VAL A 18 -28.49 3.93 -38.51
N ARG A 19 -29.59 4.41 -37.95
CA ARG A 19 -30.95 4.41 -38.57
C ARG A 19 -31.50 5.82 -38.54
N GLU A 20 -31.82 6.37 -39.70
CA GLU A 20 -32.40 7.71 -39.84
C GLU A 20 -31.58 8.80 -39.08
N GLY A 21 -30.26 8.73 -39.14
CA GLY A 21 -29.35 9.67 -38.46
C GLY A 21 -29.08 9.38 -36.99
N ARG A 22 -29.77 8.40 -36.36
CA ARG A 22 -29.56 8.02 -34.96
C ARG A 22 -28.72 6.75 -34.84
N ALA A 23 -27.68 6.80 -34.03
CA ALA A 23 -26.84 5.64 -33.77
C ALA A 23 -27.59 4.59 -32.94
N LEU A 24 -27.55 3.34 -33.40
CA LEU A 24 -28.12 2.20 -32.70
C LEU A 24 -27.06 1.44 -31.89
N ALA A 25 -27.42 1.03 -30.68
CA ALA A 25 -26.54 0.28 -29.81
C ALA A 25 -26.38 -1.18 -30.30
N LEU A 26 -25.37 -1.42 -31.15
CA LEU A 26 -24.98 -2.75 -31.59
C LEU A 26 -23.49 -2.91 -31.38
N ARG A 27 -23.08 -3.63 -30.34
CA ARG A 27 -21.68 -3.69 -29.87
C ARG A 27 -21.09 -5.10 -29.95
N GLY A 28 -19.76 -5.17 -29.96
CA GLY A 28 -18.99 -6.41 -29.83
C GLY A 28 -19.28 -7.42 -30.92
N LYS A 29 -19.57 -8.65 -30.51
CA LYS A 29 -19.79 -9.79 -31.42
C LYS A 29 -21.04 -9.65 -32.29
N ALA A 30 -22.08 -8.94 -31.82
CA ALA A 30 -23.28 -8.67 -32.61
C ALA A 30 -22.99 -7.74 -33.79
N PHE A 31 -22.11 -6.72 -33.62
CA PHE A 31 -21.67 -5.87 -34.70
C PHE A 31 -20.84 -6.65 -35.73
N GLU A 32 -19.87 -7.44 -35.27
CA GLU A 32 -19.05 -8.28 -36.17
C GLU A 32 -19.91 -9.29 -36.95
N THR A 33 -20.91 -9.88 -36.28
CA THR A 33 -21.83 -10.79 -36.94
C THR A 33 -22.62 -10.07 -38.02
N LEU A 34 -23.16 -8.88 -37.75
CA LEU A 34 -23.86 -8.06 -38.76
C LEU A 34 -22.91 -7.68 -39.91
N ARG A 35 -21.68 -7.24 -39.61
CA ARG A 35 -20.64 -6.91 -40.62
C ARG A 35 -20.43 -8.08 -41.58
N VAL A 36 -20.10 -9.26 -41.03
CA VAL A 36 -19.85 -10.45 -41.87
C VAL A 36 -21.06 -10.81 -42.73
N LEU A 37 -22.25 -10.70 -42.21
CA LEU A 37 -23.49 -10.99 -42.94
C LEU A 37 -23.74 -9.96 -44.04
N VAL A 38 -23.55 -8.67 -43.80
CA VAL A 38 -23.70 -7.57 -44.77
C VAL A 38 -22.67 -7.65 -45.88
N GLU A 39 -21.40 -7.92 -45.53
CA GLU A 39 -20.31 -8.13 -46.52
C GLU A 39 -20.57 -9.31 -47.46
N ASN A 40 -21.33 -10.30 -46.99
CA ASN A 40 -21.75 -11.47 -47.75
C ASN A 40 -23.23 -11.42 -48.15
N HIS A 41 -23.81 -10.22 -48.33
CA HIS A 41 -25.24 -10.07 -48.62
C HIS A 41 -25.70 -10.94 -49.80
N GLY A 42 -26.87 -11.50 -49.69
CA GLY A 42 -27.47 -12.42 -50.66
C GLY A 42 -26.88 -13.83 -50.69
N ARG A 43 -25.74 -14.06 -50.04
CA ARG A 43 -25.08 -15.37 -49.95
C ARG A 43 -25.34 -16.04 -48.60
N LEU A 44 -25.34 -17.39 -48.62
CA LEU A 44 -25.38 -18.16 -47.38
C LEU A 44 -24.03 -18.11 -46.67
N VAL A 45 -24.01 -17.69 -45.41
CA VAL A 45 -22.84 -17.77 -44.54
C VAL A 45 -23.01 -18.99 -43.63
N PRO A 46 -22.19 -20.06 -43.81
CA PRO A 46 -22.25 -21.24 -42.95
C PRO A 46 -21.95 -20.89 -41.49
N LYS A 47 -22.52 -21.63 -40.54
CA LYS A 47 -22.29 -21.42 -39.10
C LYS A 47 -20.83 -21.46 -38.74
N GLU A 48 -20.07 -22.42 -39.27
CA GLU A 48 -18.61 -22.54 -39.03
C GLU A 48 -17.83 -21.35 -39.56
N ALA A 49 -18.18 -20.85 -40.75
CA ALA A 49 -17.55 -19.67 -41.33
C ALA A 49 -17.83 -18.41 -40.50
N LEU A 50 -19.09 -18.26 -40.01
CA LEU A 50 -19.46 -17.17 -39.13
C LEU A 50 -18.75 -17.25 -37.78
N MET A 51 -18.62 -18.46 -37.22
CA MET A 51 -17.90 -18.71 -35.98
C MET A 51 -16.44 -18.33 -36.10
N LYS A 52 -15.77 -18.79 -37.13
CA LYS A 52 -14.36 -18.48 -37.41
C LYS A 52 -14.10 -16.98 -37.63
N ALA A 53 -15.02 -16.30 -38.30
CA ALA A 53 -14.88 -14.86 -38.59
C ALA A 53 -15.14 -13.99 -37.35
N VAL A 54 -16.07 -14.38 -36.47
CA VAL A 54 -16.50 -13.56 -35.34
C VAL A 54 -15.78 -13.94 -34.04
N TRP A 55 -15.38 -15.21 -33.86
CA TRP A 55 -14.68 -15.73 -32.67
C TRP A 55 -13.40 -16.51 -33.05
N PRO A 56 -12.36 -15.89 -33.67
CA PRO A 56 -11.19 -16.60 -34.17
C PRO A 56 -10.39 -17.32 -33.09
N ASP A 57 -10.41 -16.81 -31.84
CA ASP A 57 -9.55 -17.28 -30.74
C ASP A 57 -10.35 -17.94 -29.58
N ALA A 58 -11.64 -18.27 -29.78
CA ALA A 58 -12.48 -18.82 -28.72
C ALA A 58 -13.20 -20.09 -29.15
N LEU A 59 -13.16 -21.13 -28.32
CA LEU A 59 -14.05 -22.28 -28.39
C LEU A 59 -15.43 -21.86 -27.87
N VAL A 60 -16.37 -21.62 -28.80
CA VAL A 60 -17.71 -21.12 -28.49
C VAL A 60 -18.76 -22.14 -28.93
N GLU A 61 -19.76 -22.39 -28.10
CA GLU A 61 -20.86 -23.27 -28.45
C GLU A 61 -21.83 -22.65 -29.50
N GLU A 62 -22.45 -23.47 -30.34
CA GLU A 62 -23.39 -22.99 -31.38
C GLU A 62 -24.54 -22.12 -30.85
N GLY A 63 -24.93 -22.28 -29.59
CA GLY A 63 -25.92 -21.46 -28.92
C GLY A 63 -25.61 -19.97 -28.88
N ASN A 64 -24.33 -19.59 -28.85
CA ASN A 64 -23.89 -18.20 -28.86
C ASN A 64 -24.14 -17.49 -30.20
N ILE A 65 -24.04 -18.21 -31.32
CA ILE A 65 -24.38 -17.68 -32.63
C ILE A 65 -25.86 -17.33 -32.69
N ALA A 66 -26.73 -18.24 -32.23
CA ALA A 66 -28.18 -18.04 -32.24
C ALA A 66 -28.57 -16.81 -31.39
N ASN A 67 -27.99 -16.64 -30.22
CA ASN A 67 -28.21 -15.47 -29.35
C ASN A 67 -27.71 -14.17 -30.00
N THR A 68 -26.57 -14.21 -30.67
CA THR A 68 -26.03 -13.05 -31.37
C THR A 68 -26.89 -12.66 -32.57
N ILE A 69 -27.35 -13.62 -33.35
CA ILE A 69 -28.31 -13.40 -34.47
C ILE A 69 -29.62 -12.84 -33.93
N ALA A 70 -30.13 -13.33 -32.80
CA ALA A 70 -31.35 -12.77 -32.18
C ALA A 70 -31.16 -11.30 -31.80
N THR A 71 -29.96 -10.93 -31.28
CA THR A 71 -29.61 -9.55 -30.96
C THR A 71 -29.57 -8.68 -32.23
N VAL A 72 -28.93 -9.15 -33.28
CA VAL A 72 -28.88 -8.46 -34.59
C VAL A 72 -30.31 -8.24 -35.12
N ARG A 73 -31.15 -9.26 -35.14
CA ARG A 73 -32.56 -9.17 -35.58
C ARG A 73 -33.37 -8.16 -34.77
N LYS A 74 -33.19 -8.17 -33.45
CA LYS A 74 -33.85 -7.23 -32.55
C LYS A 74 -33.50 -5.77 -32.86
N VAL A 75 -32.25 -5.48 -33.16
CA VAL A 75 -31.78 -4.12 -33.49
C VAL A 75 -32.23 -3.69 -34.90
N LEU A 76 -32.37 -4.64 -35.85
CA LEU A 76 -32.80 -4.38 -37.22
C LEU A 76 -34.32 -4.43 -37.39
N SER A 77 -35.12 -4.77 -36.37
CA SER A 77 -36.58 -4.78 -36.44
C SER A 77 -37.13 -3.36 -36.48
N THR A 78 -38.12 -3.15 -37.37
CA THR A 78 -38.88 -1.90 -37.50
C THR A 78 -40.37 -2.20 -37.37
N GLU A 79 -41.21 -1.20 -37.03
CA GLU A 79 -42.68 -1.37 -36.91
C GLU A 79 -43.29 -1.80 -38.24
N ASP A 80 -42.73 -1.34 -39.38
CA ASP A 80 -43.22 -1.64 -40.72
C ASP A 80 -42.67 -2.93 -41.34
N ALA A 81 -41.64 -3.54 -40.76
CA ALA A 81 -41.04 -4.77 -41.27
C ALA A 81 -40.48 -5.63 -40.12
N PRO A 82 -41.31 -6.43 -39.46
CA PRO A 82 -40.84 -7.33 -38.43
C PRO A 82 -39.95 -8.44 -39.03
N SER A 83 -38.62 -8.34 -38.77
CA SER A 83 -37.64 -9.45 -38.81
C SER A 83 -37.11 -10.01 -40.15
N SER A 84 -37.11 -9.31 -41.26
CA SER A 84 -36.72 -9.94 -42.54
C SER A 84 -35.29 -9.68 -43.06
N HIS A 85 -34.44 -8.99 -42.30
CA HIS A 85 -33.10 -8.66 -42.76
C HIS A 85 -32.11 -9.83 -42.74
N VAL A 86 -32.30 -10.80 -41.81
CA VAL A 86 -31.45 -11.97 -41.66
C VAL A 86 -32.29 -13.25 -41.65
N GLU A 87 -32.16 -14.03 -42.70
CA GLU A 87 -32.80 -15.34 -42.86
C GLU A 87 -32.00 -16.44 -42.16
N THR A 88 -32.65 -17.40 -41.53
CA THR A 88 -32.04 -18.65 -41.08
C THR A 88 -32.24 -19.72 -42.13
N VAL A 89 -31.18 -20.35 -42.61
CA VAL A 89 -31.27 -21.56 -43.47
C VAL A 89 -31.00 -22.77 -42.55
N PRO A 90 -32.09 -23.53 -42.21
CA PRO A 90 -31.98 -24.61 -41.22
C PRO A 90 -30.87 -25.61 -41.58
N GLY A 91 -30.01 -25.93 -40.58
CA GLY A 91 -28.88 -26.86 -40.74
C GLY A 91 -27.66 -26.29 -41.43
N HIS A 92 -27.74 -25.14 -42.10
CA HIS A 92 -26.67 -24.62 -42.94
C HIS A 92 -26.05 -23.30 -42.45
N GLY A 93 -26.86 -22.33 -42.00
CA GLY A 93 -26.32 -21.03 -41.55
C GLY A 93 -27.32 -19.88 -41.67
N TYR A 94 -26.79 -18.69 -41.99
CA TYR A 94 -27.55 -17.44 -42.04
C TYR A 94 -27.29 -16.69 -43.35
N ARG A 95 -28.29 -15.93 -43.81
CA ARG A 95 -28.20 -15.11 -45.03
C ARG A 95 -28.73 -13.71 -44.77
N PHE A 96 -28.01 -12.69 -45.19
CA PHE A 96 -28.50 -11.33 -45.17
C PHE A 96 -29.31 -11.07 -46.44
N VAL A 97 -30.61 -10.78 -46.29
CA VAL A 97 -31.58 -10.72 -47.42
C VAL A 97 -32.07 -9.30 -47.72
N CYS A 98 -31.69 -8.30 -46.92
CA CYS A 98 -32.06 -6.92 -47.20
C CYS A 98 -31.33 -6.38 -48.45
N ARG A 99 -32.05 -5.66 -49.28
CA ARG A 99 -31.48 -5.07 -50.51
C ARG A 99 -30.48 -3.97 -50.14
N MET A 100 -29.26 -4.06 -50.65
CA MET A 100 -28.24 -3.00 -50.52
C MET A 100 -28.60 -1.84 -51.44
N THR A 101 -28.60 -0.62 -50.88
CA THR A 101 -28.90 0.61 -51.63
C THR A 101 -27.63 1.34 -52.05
N ALA A 102 -26.56 1.27 -51.29
CA ALA A 102 -25.23 1.78 -51.64
C ALA A 102 -24.13 1.02 -50.92
N VAL A 103 -22.94 0.93 -51.58
CA VAL A 103 -21.68 0.49 -50.97
C VAL A 103 -20.63 1.55 -51.36
N ARG A 104 -20.03 2.23 -50.37
CA ARG A 104 -19.03 3.27 -50.62
C ARG A 104 -17.71 2.93 -49.93
N ASP A 105 -16.61 3.16 -50.62
CA ASP A 105 -15.30 3.10 -49.98
C ASP A 105 -15.04 4.42 -49.21
N SER A 106 -14.50 4.32 -48.03
CA SER A 106 -14.15 5.48 -47.19
C SER A 106 -12.96 6.30 -47.75
N THR A 107 -12.39 5.89 -48.90
CA THR A 107 -11.26 6.54 -49.55
C THR A 107 -11.63 7.54 -50.68
N ASP A 108 -12.89 7.66 -51.06
CA ASP A 108 -13.35 8.60 -52.09
C ASP A 108 -13.86 9.94 -51.54
N SER A 109 -13.23 10.45 -50.52
CA SER A 109 -13.45 11.84 -50.06
C SER A 109 -12.16 12.61 -50.33
N ASN A 110 -12.20 13.45 -51.37
CA ASN A 110 -11.22 14.52 -51.59
C ASN A 110 -11.00 15.28 -50.27
N PRO A 111 -9.75 15.54 -49.87
CA PRO A 111 -9.50 16.34 -48.66
C PRO A 111 -9.70 17.82 -48.96
N ALA A 112 -10.92 18.21 -49.29
CA ALA A 112 -11.34 19.58 -49.12
C ALA A 112 -11.77 19.72 -47.65
N GLU A 113 -10.87 20.33 -46.88
CA GLU A 113 -11.15 21.11 -45.70
C GLU A 113 -12.58 21.00 -45.17
N VAL A 114 -12.92 19.88 -44.50
CA VAL A 114 -14.01 19.90 -43.56
C VAL A 114 -13.38 20.47 -42.28
N ALA A 115 -13.37 21.79 -42.16
CA ALA A 115 -13.30 22.47 -40.89
C ALA A 115 -14.26 21.73 -39.96
N ALA A 116 -13.75 21.21 -38.85
CA ALA A 116 -14.60 20.67 -37.81
C ALA A 116 -15.73 21.68 -37.57
N PRO A 117 -17.01 21.26 -37.46
CA PRO A 117 -18.09 22.21 -37.25
C PRO A 117 -17.69 23.08 -36.06
N PRO A 118 -17.90 24.40 -36.12
CA PRO A 118 -17.49 25.31 -35.05
C PRO A 118 -18.09 24.75 -33.78
N VAL A 119 -17.24 24.30 -32.86
CA VAL A 119 -17.64 23.75 -31.56
C VAL A 119 -18.56 24.81 -30.94
N ALA A 120 -19.83 24.49 -30.79
CA ALA A 120 -20.84 25.47 -30.38
C ALA A 120 -20.37 26.17 -29.10
N PRO A 121 -20.61 27.45 -28.92
CA PRO A 121 -20.21 28.19 -27.70
C PRO A 121 -20.64 27.50 -26.40
N GLU A 122 -21.68 26.67 -26.46
CA GLU A 122 -22.17 25.84 -25.36
C GLU A 122 -21.23 24.66 -25.03
N HIS A 123 -20.64 24.00 -26.05
CA HIS A 123 -19.70 22.92 -25.84
C HIS A 123 -18.46 23.40 -25.04
N HIS A 124 -17.89 24.54 -25.45
CA HIS A 124 -16.74 25.11 -24.74
C HIS A 124 -17.10 25.52 -23.30
N ARG A 125 -18.26 26.13 -23.09
CA ARG A 125 -18.76 26.49 -21.75
C ARG A 125 -18.94 25.27 -20.84
N HIS A 126 -19.51 24.17 -21.31
CA HIS A 126 -19.68 22.96 -20.51
C HIS A 126 -18.35 22.25 -20.22
N LEU A 127 -17.41 22.23 -21.17
CA LEU A 127 -16.06 21.69 -20.94
C LEU A 127 -15.33 22.48 -19.87
N GLU A 128 -15.37 23.82 -19.93
CA GLU A 128 -14.77 24.68 -18.91
C GLU A 128 -15.49 24.58 -17.57
N ALA A 129 -16.81 24.44 -17.55
CA ALA A 129 -17.57 24.23 -16.33
C ALA A 129 -17.18 22.91 -15.66
N GLY A 130 -17.07 21.83 -16.43
CA GLY A 130 -16.61 20.54 -15.94
C GLY A 130 -15.18 20.59 -15.38
N ARG A 131 -14.26 21.26 -16.08
CA ARG A 131 -12.87 21.46 -15.61
C ARG A 131 -12.84 22.28 -14.30
N ARG A 132 -13.54 23.40 -14.24
CA ARG A 132 -13.63 24.22 -13.01
C ARG A 132 -14.21 23.43 -11.83
N ALA A 133 -15.20 22.57 -12.08
CA ALA A 133 -15.77 21.72 -11.06
C ALA A 133 -14.74 20.66 -10.59
N LEU A 134 -13.95 20.06 -11.50
CA LEU A 134 -12.82 19.17 -11.13
C LEU A 134 -11.81 19.93 -10.26
N ASP A 135 -11.41 21.13 -10.69
CA ASP A 135 -10.46 21.98 -9.96
C ASP A 135 -10.99 22.40 -8.59
N ALA A 136 -12.30 22.55 -8.44
CA ALA A 136 -12.95 22.84 -7.17
C ALA A 136 -13.15 21.63 -6.27
N GLY A 137 -12.92 20.39 -6.76
CA GLY A 137 -13.25 19.15 -6.04
C GLY A 137 -14.75 18.85 -5.99
N ALA A 138 -15.55 19.53 -6.83
CA ALA A 138 -16.99 19.34 -6.96
C ALA A 138 -17.30 18.18 -7.92
N TRP A 139 -16.91 16.95 -7.53
CA TRP A 139 -16.89 15.76 -8.40
C TRP A 139 -18.24 15.43 -9.04
N GLN A 140 -19.32 15.59 -8.29
CA GLN A 140 -20.67 15.33 -8.81
C GLN A 140 -21.11 16.38 -9.84
N GLU A 141 -20.75 17.66 -9.63
CA GLU A 141 -21.03 18.73 -10.58
C GLU A 141 -20.20 18.55 -11.86
N ALA A 142 -18.93 18.17 -11.70
CA ALA A 142 -18.04 17.85 -12.82
C ALA A 142 -18.61 16.70 -13.66
N ARG A 143 -19.05 15.62 -13.02
CA ARG A 143 -19.71 14.50 -13.69
C ARG A 143 -20.91 14.95 -14.52
N VAL A 144 -21.83 15.68 -13.91
CA VAL A 144 -23.04 16.18 -14.59
C VAL A 144 -22.69 17.08 -15.78
N ALA A 145 -21.68 17.96 -15.63
CA ALA A 145 -21.24 18.82 -16.72
C ALA A 145 -20.68 18.04 -17.91
N PHE A 146 -19.86 17.01 -17.65
CA PHE A 146 -19.32 16.18 -18.72
C PHE A 146 -20.37 15.24 -19.34
N GLU A 147 -21.31 14.69 -18.57
CA GLU A 147 -22.42 13.89 -19.11
C GLU A 147 -23.27 14.72 -20.09
N ARG A 148 -23.62 15.95 -19.71
CA ARG A 148 -24.34 16.89 -20.60
C ARG A 148 -23.55 17.21 -21.86
N LEU A 149 -22.23 17.37 -21.72
CA LEU A 149 -21.38 17.64 -22.87
C LEU A 149 -21.39 16.47 -23.85
N LEU A 150 -21.36 15.24 -23.33
CA LEU A 150 -21.39 14.01 -24.13
C LEU A 150 -22.75 13.75 -24.81
N GLU A 151 -23.85 14.34 -24.30
CA GLU A 151 -25.14 14.34 -25.00
C GLU A 151 -25.10 15.18 -26.29
N VAL A 152 -24.27 16.23 -26.32
CA VAL A 152 -24.13 17.12 -27.49
C VAL A 152 -23.11 16.59 -28.48
N ALA A 153 -21.92 16.19 -27.98
CA ALA A 153 -20.85 15.67 -28.83
C ALA A 153 -19.90 14.78 -28.00
N GLU A 154 -19.60 13.60 -28.51
CA GLU A 154 -18.63 12.70 -27.89
C GLU A 154 -17.20 13.18 -28.25
N THR A 155 -16.50 13.74 -27.26
CA THR A 155 -15.10 14.13 -27.39
C THR A 155 -14.25 13.39 -26.37
N PRO A 156 -12.98 13.01 -26.72
CA PRO A 156 -12.12 12.31 -25.79
C PRO A 156 -11.78 13.14 -24.55
N GLU A 157 -11.76 14.48 -24.67
CA GLU A 157 -11.53 15.41 -23.55
C GLU A 157 -12.71 15.36 -22.53
N ALA A 158 -13.94 15.28 -23.02
CA ALA A 158 -15.13 15.15 -22.18
C ALA A 158 -15.17 13.78 -21.48
N LEU A 159 -14.83 12.72 -22.21
CA LEU A 159 -14.73 11.37 -21.68
C LEU A 159 -13.62 11.25 -20.63
N GLU A 160 -12.45 11.86 -20.85
CA GLU A 160 -11.37 11.89 -19.87
C GLU A 160 -11.78 12.62 -18.60
N GLY A 161 -12.45 13.78 -18.73
CA GLY A 161 -13.00 14.54 -17.61
C GLY A 161 -14.07 13.76 -16.84
N LEU A 162 -14.98 13.08 -17.56
CA LEU A 162 -15.97 12.20 -16.93
C LEU A 162 -15.30 11.05 -16.18
N GLY A 163 -14.30 10.42 -16.80
CA GLY A 163 -13.52 9.35 -16.17
C GLY A 163 -12.83 9.80 -14.88
N LEU A 164 -12.31 11.03 -14.84
CA LEU A 164 -11.69 11.58 -13.64
C LEU A 164 -12.74 11.89 -12.55
N ALA A 165 -13.86 12.51 -12.90
CA ALA A 165 -14.95 12.76 -11.96
C ALA A 165 -15.53 11.45 -11.38
N ALA A 166 -15.74 10.44 -12.24
CA ALA A 166 -16.20 9.11 -11.86
C ALA A 166 -15.20 8.37 -10.97
N TRP A 167 -13.91 8.60 -11.18
CA TRP A 167 -12.84 8.03 -10.36
C TRP A 167 -12.94 8.50 -8.89
N TRP A 168 -13.16 9.80 -8.68
CA TRP A 168 -13.36 10.37 -7.35
C TRP A 168 -14.68 9.93 -6.70
N LEU A 169 -15.69 9.64 -7.52
CA LEU A 169 -17.01 9.15 -7.08
C LEU A 169 -17.07 7.62 -6.92
N ASN A 170 -15.97 6.90 -7.17
CA ASN A 170 -15.88 5.44 -7.10
C ASN A 170 -16.83 4.69 -8.06
N LEU A 171 -17.10 5.26 -9.23
CA LEU A 171 -17.99 4.69 -10.25
C LEU A 171 -17.17 3.89 -11.27
N ALA A 172 -16.70 2.71 -10.88
CA ALA A 172 -15.76 1.89 -11.66
C ALA A 172 -16.19 1.67 -13.11
N ASP A 173 -17.43 1.30 -13.36
CA ASP A 173 -17.92 1.04 -14.72
C ASP A 173 -17.85 2.29 -15.61
N VAL A 174 -18.19 3.46 -15.05
CA VAL A 174 -18.10 4.74 -15.76
C VAL A 174 -16.63 5.10 -16.02
N VAL A 175 -15.74 4.84 -15.07
CA VAL A 175 -14.30 5.07 -15.24
C VAL A 175 -13.76 4.27 -16.43
N PHE A 176 -13.98 2.97 -16.46
CA PHE A 176 -13.48 2.12 -17.53
C PHE A 176 -14.10 2.46 -18.89
N ASP A 177 -15.44 2.58 -19.00
CA ASP A 177 -16.08 2.96 -20.26
C ASP A 177 -15.56 4.29 -20.80
N SER A 178 -15.51 5.31 -19.94
CA SER A 178 -15.05 6.65 -20.33
C SER A 178 -13.61 6.66 -20.80
N ARG A 179 -12.69 6.04 -20.02
CA ARG A 179 -11.27 6.03 -20.36
C ARG A 179 -10.95 5.21 -21.60
N GLU A 180 -11.58 4.04 -21.77
CA GLU A 180 -11.41 3.24 -22.98
C GLU A 180 -11.89 3.98 -24.24
N ARG A 181 -13.02 4.70 -24.13
CA ARG A 181 -13.53 5.52 -25.23
C ARG A 181 -12.63 6.73 -25.48
N ALA A 182 -12.18 7.42 -24.42
CA ALA A 182 -11.22 8.53 -24.54
C ALA A 182 -9.94 8.06 -25.23
N PHE A 183 -9.38 6.92 -24.80
CA PHE A 183 -8.19 6.33 -25.41
C PHE A 183 -8.37 6.09 -26.93
N ARG A 184 -9.51 5.47 -27.31
CA ARG A 184 -9.81 5.25 -28.74
C ARG A 184 -9.97 6.56 -29.50
N GLY A 185 -10.63 7.56 -28.90
CA GLY A 185 -10.81 8.88 -29.49
C GLY A 185 -9.50 9.63 -29.72
N TYR A 186 -8.60 9.65 -28.75
CA TYR A 186 -7.27 10.25 -28.94
C TYR A 186 -6.44 9.49 -29.98
N ARG A 187 -6.51 8.16 -29.99
CA ARG A 187 -5.83 7.33 -30.98
C ARG A 187 -6.32 7.61 -32.42
N SER A 188 -7.62 7.76 -32.61
CA SER A 188 -8.19 8.07 -33.94
C SER A 188 -7.79 9.45 -34.46
N ARG A 189 -7.53 10.41 -33.55
CA ARG A 189 -7.06 11.76 -33.87
C ARG A 189 -5.54 11.84 -34.04
N GLY A 190 -4.79 10.75 -33.80
CA GLY A 190 -3.33 10.74 -33.82
C GLY A 190 -2.69 11.42 -32.60
N ASP A 191 -3.46 11.79 -31.59
CA ASP A 191 -2.96 12.37 -30.34
C ASP A 191 -2.38 11.28 -29.44
N GLN A 192 -1.11 10.95 -29.70
CA GLN A 192 -0.41 9.88 -29.01
C GLN A 192 -0.14 10.20 -27.53
N ARG A 193 0.10 11.48 -27.18
CA ARG A 193 0.38 11.90 -25.80
C ARG A 193 -0.85 11.73 -24.91
N SER A 194 -1.99 12.30 -25.32
CA SER A 194 -3.22 12.15 -24.55
C SER A 194 -3.67 10.69 -24.48
N ALA A 195 -3.49 9.90 -25.56
CA ALA A 195 -3.73 8.47 -25.53
C ALA A 195 -2.81 7.75 -24.50
N ALA A 196 -1.53 8.11 -24.43
CA ALA A 196 -0.60 7.55 -23.43
C ALA A 196 -1.02 7.90 -22.00
N ARG A 197 -1.38 9.16 -21.74
CA ARG A 197 -1.89 9.61 -20.44
C ARG A 197 -3.09 8.76 -19.99
N VAL A 198 -4.06 8.57 -20.86
CA VAL A 198 -5.23 7.75 -20.57
C VAL A 198 -4.87 6.27 -20.37
N ALA A 199 -3.89 5.74 -21.12
CA ALA A 199 -3.40 4.38 -20.94
C ALA A 199 -2.76 4.17 -19.55
N VAL A 200 -1.98 5.14 -19.06
CA VAL A 200 -1.41 5.12 -17.69
C VAL A 200 -2.52 5.12 -16.63
N TRP A 201 -3.58 5.89 -16.85
CA TRP A 201 -4.74 5.86 -15.95
C TRP A 201 -5.45 4.51 -15.95
N ILE A 202 -5.70 3.91 -17.13
CA ILE A 202 -6.34 2.58 -17.22
C ILE A 202 -5.48 1.51 -16.53
N ALA A 203 -4.15 1.63 -16.61
CA ALA A 203 -3.25 0.75 -15.88
C ALA A 203 -3.49 0.83 -14.36
N TRP A 204 -3.51 2.04 -13.81
CA TRP A 204 -3.82 2.21 -12.39
C TRP A 204 -5.20 1.68 -12.03
N ASP A 205 -6.21 2.04 -12.81
CA ASP A 205 -7.59 1.62 -12.52
C ASP A 205 -7.73 0.11 -12.54
N SER A 206 -7.06 -0.59 -13.47
CA SER A 206 -7.06 -2.05 -13.54
C SER A 206 -6.49 -2.67 -12.26
N ALA A 207 -5.40 -2.13 -11.73
CA ALA A 207 -4.83 -2.58 -10.46
C ALA A 207 -5.72 -2.21 -9.27
N ALA A 208 -6.16 -0.95 -9.16
CA ALA A 208 -6.85 -0.44 -7.99
C ALA A 208 -8.28 -0.97 -7.85
N PHE A 209 -9.07 -0.98 -8.95
CA PHE A 209 -10.47 -1.43 -8.92
C PHE A 209 -10.65 -2.93 -9.07
N ARG A 210 -9.72 -3.61 -9.80
CA ARG A 210 -9.90 -5.02 -10.17
C ARG A 210 -8.81 -5.95 -9.68
N GLY A 211 -7.67 -5.41 -9.21
CA GLY A 211 -6.50 -6.21 -8.85
C GLY A 211 -5.84 -6.90 -10.05
N GLU A 212 -6.04 -6.38 -11.28
CA GLU A 212 -5.57 -6.96 -12.53
C GLU A 212 -4.16 -6.46 -12.90
N GLU A 213 -3.13 -6.84 -12.15
CA GLU A 213 -1.74 -6.39 -12.33
C GLU A 213 -1.20 -6.67 -13.74
N GLY A 214 -1.48 -7.85 -14.32
CA GLY A 214 -1.05 -8.19 -15.67
C GLY A 214 -1.63 -7.27 -16.74
N VAL A 215 -2.91 -6.89 -16.59
CA VAL A 215 -3.59 -5.91 -17.47
C VAL A 215 -2.97 -4.53 -17.30
N ALA A 216 -2.71 -4.12 -16.06
CA ALA A 216 -2.06 -2.85 -15.74
C ALA A 216 -0.69 -2.72 -16.42
N LYS A 217 0.17 -3.74 -16.29
CA LYS A 217 1.48 -3.78 -16.96
C LYS A 217 1.36 -3.71 -18.50
N GLY A 218 0.35 -4.37 -19.06
CA GLY A 218 0.06 -4.30 -20.49
C GLY A 218 -0.28 -2.87 -20.96
N TRP A 219 -1.06 -2.12 -20.18
CA TRP A 219 -1.40 -0.73 -20.48
C TRP A 219 -0.22 0.21 -20.30
N LEU A 220 0.65 0.04 -19.29
CA LEU A 220 1.90 0.81 -19.15
C LEU A 220 2.82 0.58 -20.35
N GLN A 221 2.97 -0.67 -20.80
CA GLN A 221 3.75 -0.98 -22.00
C GLN A 221 3.18 -0.31 -23.25
N ARG A 222 1.85 -0.22 -23.35
CA ARG A 222 1.17 0.47 -24.44
C ARG A 222 1.42 1.99 -24.39
N ALA A 223 1.35 2.59 -23.18
CA ALA A 223 1.70 4.00 -22.99
C ALA A 223 3.13 4.30 -23.41
N ARG A 224 4.08 3.45 -23.02
CA ARG A 224 5.51 3.58 -23.36
C ARG A 224 5.73 3.61 -24.88
N ARG A 225 5.08 2.70 -25.63
CA ARG A 225 5.16 2.69 -27.10
C ARG A 225 4.57 3.94 -27.75
N LEU A 226 3.56 4.56 -27.14
CA LEU A 226 2.94 5.77 -27.67
C LEU A 226 3.82 7.01 -27.50
N LEU A 227 4.66 7.02 -26.46
CA LEU A 227 5.56 8.12 -26.16
C LEU A 227 6.94 7.94 -26.81
N GLU A 228 7.23 6.77 -27.38
CA GLU A 228 8.52 6.49 -28.03
C GLU A 228 8.80 7.49 -29.15
N GLY A 229 9.96 8.15 -29.09
CA GLY A 229 10.37 9.17 -30.04
C GLY A 229 9.64 10.53 -29.94
N GLN A 230 8.75 10.70 -28.96
CA GLN A 230 8.13 12.00 -28.68
C GLN A 230 9.05 12.86 -27.80
N PRO A 231 9.01 14.20 -27.92
CA PRO A 231 9.70 15.10 -26.98
C PRO A 231 9.16 14.96 -25.56
N ASP A 232 10.03 15.22 -24.57
CA ASP A 232 9.66 15.20 -23.15
C ASP A 232 8.36 15.97 -22.88
N SER A 233 7.49 15.38 -22.07
CA SER A 233 6.18 15.92 -21.75
C SER A 233 5.71 15.44 -20.37
N PRO A 234 4.66 16.04 -19.79
CA PRO A 234 4.07 15.58 -18.52
C PRO A 234 3.70 14.09 -18.53
N GLU A 235 3.29 13.55 -19.68
CA GLU A 235 2.93 12.14 -19.84
C GLU A 235 4.12 11.21 -19.65
N HIS A 236 5.34 11.63 -20.07
CA HIS A 236 6.57 10.86 -19.81
C HIS A 236 6.89 10.82 -18.31
N ALA A 237 6.81 11.95 -17.62
CA ALA A 237 7.03 12.02 -16.17
C ALA A 237 5.99 11.18 -15.40
N PHE A 238 4.72 11.26 -15.82
CA PHE A 238 3.63 10.49 -15.23
C PHE A 238 3.82 8.98 -15.45
N LEU A 239 4.17 8.56 -16.67
CA LEU A 239 4.46 7.15 -16.96
C LEU A 239 5.64 6.64 -16.13
N ALA A 240 6.76 7.37 -16.10
CA ALA A 240 7.94 6.95 -15.35
C ALA A 240 7.65 6.85 -13.83
N ALA A 241 6.89 7.79 -13.27
CA ALA A 241 6.47 7.74 -11.88
C ALA A 241 5.55 6.53 -11.60
N ARG A 242 4.63 6.20 -12.52
CA ARG A 242 3.77 5.02 -12.37
C ARG A 242 4.53 3.71 -12.52
N ASP A 243 5.42 3.61 -13.48
CA ASP A 243 6.32 2.46 -13.62
C ASP A 243 7.15 2.27 -12.34
N ALA A 244 7.67 3.37 -11.76
CA ALA A 244 8.44 3.31 -10.51
C ALA A 244 7.63 2.71 -9.35
N VAL A 245 6.35 3.07 -9.21
CA VAL A 245 5.45 2.51 -8.17
C VAL A 245 5.29 1.00 -8.34
N PHE A 246 4.90 0.54 -9.53
CA PHE A 246 4.71 -0.88 -9.80
C PHE A 246 6.01 -1.67 -9.62
N THR A 247 7.13 -1.11 -10.07
CA THR A 247 8.45 -1.74 -9.93
C THR A 247 8.88 -1.84 -8.46
N LEU A 248 8.60 -0.80 -7.65
CA LEU A 248 8.97 -0.78 -6.24
C LEU A 248 8.09 -1.71 -5.39
N LEU A 249 6.75 -1.61 -5.57
CA LEU A 249 5.79 -2.24 -4.65
C LEU A 249 5.38 -3.64 -5.09
N ASP A 250 5.21 -3.88 -6.40
CA ASP A 250 4.72 -5.14 -6.92
C ASP A 250 5.86 -6.06 -7.36
N ASP A 251 6.86 -5.52 -8.09
CA ASP A 251 8.03 -6.31 -8.54
C ASP A 251 9.11 -6.42 -7.46
N GLY A 252 9.10 -5.51 -6.46
CA GLY A 252 10.08 -5.48 -5.36
C GLY A 252 11.51 -5.14 -5.83
N ASP A 253 11.67 -4.39 -6.93
CA ASP A 253 12.98 -3.95 -7.43
C ASP A 253 13.23 -2.46 -7.17
N PRO A 254 13.81 -2.11 -6.00
CA PRO A 254 14.02 -0.71 -5.64
C PRO A 254 15.11 0.00 -6.46
N GLU A 255 16.08 -0.72 -7.07
CA GLU A 255 17.08 -0.08 -7.91
C GLU A 255 16.51 0.30 -9.28
N ALA A 256 15.69 -0.57 -9.88
CA ALA A 256 14.98 -0.23 -11.10
C ALA A 256 13.97 0.91 -10.84
N ALA A 257 13.28 0.89 -9.70
CA ALA A 257 12.38 1.97 -9.29
C ALA A 257 13.13 3.30 -9.04
N GLU A 258 14.36 3.26 -8.47
CA GLU A 258 15.23 4.44 -8.35
C GLU A 258 15.54 5.03 -9.72
N ALA A 259 15.91 4.20 -10.70
CA ALA A 259 16.20 4.66 -12.06
C ALA A 259 14.99 5.34 -12.71
N LEU A 260 13.80 4.74 -12.59
CA LEU A 260 12.54 5.30 -13.11
C LEU A 260 12.14 6.59 -12.39
N SER A 261 12.37 6.68 -11.08
CA SER A 261 12.11 7.89 -10.29
C SER A 261 13.02 9.04 -10.73
N ARG A 262 14.31 8.77 -10.97
CA ARG A 262 15.25 9.76 -11.51
C ARG A 262 14.88 10.22 -12.92
N GLU A 263 14.37 9.31 -13.76
CA GLU A 263 13.86 9.67 -15.08
C GLU A 263 12.62 10.56 -14.96
N ALA A 264 11.67 10.26 -14.07
CA ALA A 264 10.52 11.12 -13.82
C ALA A 264 10.95 12.53 -13.39
N ILE A 265 11.93 12.65 -12.49
CA ILE A 265 12.50 13.92 -12.02
C ILE A 265 13.16 14.67 -13.20
N ARG A 266 14.03 13.98 -13.96
CA ARG A 266 14.72 14.56 -15.11
C ARG A 266 13.75 15.19 -16.11
N VAL A 267 12.72 14.42 -16.51
CA VAL A 267 11.69 14.89 -17.43
C VAL A 267 10.93 16.07 -16.84
N ALA A 268 10.47 15.95 -15.59
CA ALA A 268 9.70 17.00 -14.93
C ALA A 268 10.48 18.32 -14.83
N GLN A 269 11.77 18.27 -14.50
CA GLN A 269 12.65 19.45 -14.48
C GLN A 269 12.83 20.07 -15.87
N ALA A 270 13.01 19.24 -16.91
CA ALA A 270 13.17 19.72 -18.28
C ALA A 270 11.96 20.52 -18.80
N ILE A 271 10.75 20.18 -18.29
CA ILE A 271 9.49 20.84 -18.68
C ILE A 271 8.93 21.79 -17.60
N HIS A 272 9.68 22.03 -16.51
CA HIS A 272 9.28 22.87 -15.38
C HIS A 272 7.95 22.44 -14.71
N ALA A 273 7.73 21.12 -14.56
CA ALA A 273 6.52 20.54 -13.97
C ALA A 273 6.77 20.11 -12.53
N ILE A 274 6.72 21.04 -11.59
CA ILE A 274 7.06 20.85 -10.17
C ILE A 274 6.26 19.72 -9.50
N ASP A 275 4.98 19.59 -9.79
CA ASP A 275 4.12 18.55 -9.21
C ASP A 275 4.66 17.14 -9.52
N TYR A 276 5.05 16.88 -10.78
CA TYR A 276 5.64 15.59 -11.19
C TYR A 276 7.06 15.40 -10.64
N GLU A 277 7.85 16.47 -10.53
CA GLU A 277 9.17 16.41 -9.90
C GLU A 277 9.05 15.94 -8.45
N MET A 278 8.14 16.51 -7.68
CA MET A 278 7.96 16.16 -6.28
C MET A 278 7.44 14.73 -6.09
N VAL A 279 6.55 14.25 -6.96
CA VAL A 279 6.15 12.83 -6.97
C VAL A 279 7.35 11.92 -7.29
N GLY A 280 8.16 12.27 -8.27
CA GLY A 280 9.39 11.55 -8.61
C GLY A 280 10.39 11.51 -7.44
N ARG A 281 10.59 12.63 -6.72
CA ARG A 281 11.44 12.70 -5.53
C ARG A 281 10.90 11.87 -4.37
N ALA A 282 9.57 11.86 -4.15
CA ALA A 282 8.96 11.01 -3.12
C ALA A 282 9.22 9.52 -3.39
N LEU A 283 9.10 9.09 -4.66
CA LEU A 283 9.39 7.73 -5.08
C LEU A 283 10.90 7.41 -5.04
N LEU A 284 11.75 8.37 -5.40
CA LEU A 284 13.21 8.25 -5.25
C LEU A 284 13.58 8.04 -3.79
N GLY A 285 13.05 8.85 -2.89
CA GLY A 285 13.25 8.72 -1.45
C GLY A 285 12.80 7.35 -0.93
N PHE A 286 11.66 6.89 -1.38
CA PHE A 286 11.13 5.57 -1.02
C PHE A 286 12.04 4.43 -1.52
N SER A 287 12.50 4.49 -2.77
CA SER A 287 13.41 3.51 -3.37
C SER A 287 14.75 3.48 -2.63
N LEU A 288 15.33 4.65 -2.33
CA LEU A 288 16.58 4.79 -1.57
C LEU A 288 16.46 4.19 -0.16
N ILE A 289 15.37 4.46 0.54
CA ILE A 289 15.11 3.88 1.86
C ILE A 289 15.01 2.37 1.77
N THR A 290 14.33 1.84 0.75
CA THR A 290 14.18 0.40 0.53
C THR A 290 15.54 -0.29 0.31
N THR A 291 16.47 0.35 -0.39
CA THR A 291 17.85 -0.16 -0.56
C THR A 291 18.74 0.01 0.68
N GLY A 292 18.24 0.65 1.75
CA GLY A 292 18.99 0.93 2.98
C GLY A 292 19.76 2.26 2.97
N ARG A 293 19.65 3.07 1.93
CA ARG A 293 20.22 4.43 1.84
C ARG A 293 19.29 5.45 2.51
N VAL A 294 18.94 5.18 3.77
CA VAL A 294 17.86 5.88 4.48
C VAL A 294 18.12 7.39 4.60
N THR A 295 19.35 7.79 4.96
CA THR A 295 19.67 9.22 5.09
C THR A 295 19.52 9.99 3.78
N GLU A 296 19.90 9.39 2.65
CA GLU A 296 19.73 10.01 1.35
C GLU A 296 18.23 10.09 0.97
N GLY A 297 17.51 8.98 1.18
CA GLY A 297 16.08 8.94 0.93
C GLY A 297 15.30 9.96 1.75
N LEU A 298 15.63 10.11 3.04
CA LEU A 298 14.99 11.10 3.90
C LEU A 298 15.23 12.55 3.43
N ARG A 299 16.38 12.86 2.83
CA ARG A 299 16.63 14.21 2.26
C ARG A 299 15.70 14.51 1.09
N GLU A 300 15.48 13.53 0.19
CA GLU A 300 14.51 13.70 -0.90
C GLU A 300 13.08 13.91 -0.37
N LEU A 301 12.71 13.18 0.69
CA LEU A 301 11.41 13.34 1.33
C LEU A 301 11.26 14.68 2.06
N ASP A 302 12.33 15.21 2.66
CA ASP A 302 12.33 16.52 3.30
C ASP A 302 12.11 17.65 2.28
N GLU A 303 12.68 17.53 1.08
CA GLU A 303 12.45 18.46 -0.04
C GLU A 303 10.98 18.43 -0.49
N VAL A 304 10.42 17.23 -0.71
CA VAL A 304 8.98 17.07 -1.04
C VAL A 304 8.10 17.71 0.03
N SER A 305 8.47 17.50 1.27
CA SER A 305 7.78 18.04 2.43
C SER A 305 7.75 19.57 2.43
N ALA A 306 8.91 20.17 2.18
CA ALA A 306 9.06 21.61 2.13
C ALA A 306 8.23 22.21 0.99
N ALA A 307 8.27 21.61 -0.20
CA ALA A 307 7.51 22.07 -1.37
C ALA A 307 5.98 22.00 -1.14
N ILE A 308 5.48 20.92 -0.52
CA ILE A 308 4.06 20.78 -0.17
C ILE A 308 3.65 21.89 0.83
N LEU A 309 4.46 22.11 1.87
CA LEU A 309 4.17 23.12 2.91
C LEU A 309 4.27 24.55 2.40
N ALA A 310 5.18 24.81 1.45
CA ALA A 310 5.31 26.09 0.78
C ALA A 310 4.14 26.39 -0.19
N GLY A 311 3.32 25.37 -0.51
CA GLY A 311 2.21 25.50 -1.47
C GLY A 311 2.68 25.61 -2.92
N GLU A 312 3.84 25.03 -3.24
CA GLU A 312 4.40 25.04 -4.60
C GLU A 312 3.68 24.09 -5.54
N LEU A 313 3.06 23.03 -5.00
CA LEU A 313 2.28 22.07 -5.76
C LEU A 313 0.85 22.53 -5.95
N THR A 314 0.32 22.32 -7.14
CA THR A 314 -1.02 22.75 -7.53
C THR A 314 -1.99 21.61 -7.78
N ASP A 315 -1.50 20.45 -8.23
CA ASP A 315 -2.31 19.26 -8.48
C ASP A 315 -2.59 18.50 -7.17
N ARG A 316 -3.87 18.49 -6.78
CA ARG A 316 -4.33 17.87 -5.52
C ARG A 316 -4.06 16.38 -5.44
N LEU A 317 -4.17 15.68 -6.57
CA LEU A 317 -3.91 14.25 -6.63
C LEU A 317 -2.42 13.98 -6.45
N LEU A 318 -1.55 14.74 -7.13
CA LEU A 318 -0.11 14.58 -7.04
C LEU A 318 0.41 14.92 -5.64
N ILE A 319 -0.16 15.94 -4.98
CA ILE A 319 0.10 16.25 -3.55
C ILE A 319 -0.23 15.04 -2.67
N ALA A 320 -1.43 14.47 -2.85
CA ALA A 320 -1.87 13.33 -2.03
C ALA A 320 -1.01 12.09 -2.28
N LEU A 321 -0.60 11.84 -3.53
CA LEU A 321 0.28 10.73 -3.87
C LEU A 321 1.68 10.89 -3.28
N ALA A 322 2.27 12.07 -3.42
CA ALA A 322 3.58 12.38 -2.83
C ALA A 322 3.54 12.15 -1.30
N GLY A 323 2.46 12.60 -0.64
CA GLY A 323 2.24 12.37 0.79
C GLY A 323 2.11 10.87 1.14
N CYS A 324 1.37 10.09 0.35
CA CYS A 324 1.24 8.63 0.57
C CYS A 324 2.59 7.92 0.43
N TYR A 325 3.38 8.25 -0.60
CA TYR A 325 4.71 7.63 -0.78
C TYR A 325 5.66 8.02 0.34
N LEU A 326 5.59 9.25 0.83
CA LEU A 326 6.37 9.72 1.96
C LEU A 326 6.03 8.94 3.24
N ILE A 327 4.74 8.76 3.53
CA ILE A 327 4.30 7.96 4.70
C ILE A 327 4.76 6.51 4.56
N GLY A 328 4.59 5.90 3.38
CA GLY A 328 5.04 4.53 3.10
C GLY A 328 6.56 4.37 3.25
N ALA A 329 7.33 5.35 2.82
CA ALA A 329 8.78 5.37 2.97
C ALA A 329 9.20 5.48 4.46
N CYS A 330 8.52 6.33 5.23
CA CYS A 330 8.75 6.44 6.68
C CYS A 330 8.40 5.13 7.42
N ASP A 331 7.29 4.46 7.04
CA ASP A 331 6.92 3.15 7.58
C ASP A 331 8.02 2.11 7.29
N ARG A 332 8.56 2.11 6.07
CA ARG A 332 9.67 1.24 5.66
C ARG A 332 10.95 1.49 6.45
N ALA A 333 11.28 2.75 6.71
CA ALA A 333 12.41 3.16 7.55
C ALA A 333 12.16 2.93 9.05
N ARG A 334 10.93 2.60 9.42
CA ARG A 334 10.42 2.62 10.80
C ARG A 334 10.58 4.00 11.47
N ASP A 335 10.57 5.09 10.70
CA ASP A 335 10.56 6.47 11.22
C ASP A 335 9.12 6.92 11.49
N HIS A 336 8.53 6.32 12.51
CA HIS A 336 7.13 6.56 12.86
C HIS A 336 6.86 7.98 13.38
N GLY A 337 7.87 8.65 13.93
CA GLY A 337 7.76 10.04 14.36
C GLY A 337 7.48 10.99 13.19
N ARG A 338 8.20 10.81 12.09
CA ARG A 338 8.00 11.57 10.84
C ARG A 338 6.69 11.17 10.16
N ALA A 339 6.37 9.87 10.14
CA ALA A 339 5.12 9.37 9.55
C ALA A 339 3.87 10.00 10.18
N VAL A 340 3.84 10.19 11.51
CA VAL A 340 2.73 10.87 12.22
C VAL A 340 2.47 12.26 11.67
N GLN A 341 3.52 13.09 11.60
CA GLN A 341 3.40 14.48 11.17
C GLN A 341 2.79 14.55 9.76
N TRP A 342 3.17 13.62 8.88
CA TRP A 342 2.64 13.56 7.53
C TRP A 342 1.23 12.99 7.45
N CYS A 343 0.90 11.97 8.25
CA CYS A 343 -0.48 11.48 8.33
C CYS A 343 -1.46 12.58 8.72
N GLU A 344 -1.12 13.40 9.71
CA GLU A 344 -1.95 14.53 10.13
C GLU A 344 -2.15 15.55 8.99
N ARG A 345 -1.09 15.88 8.24
CA ARG A 345 -1.16 16.80 7.10
C ARG A 345 -1.98 16.24 5.94
N VAL A 346 -1.77 14.96 5.59
CA VAL A 346 -2.55 14.30 4.54
C VAL A 346 -4.03 14.20 4.93
N GLN A 347 -4.34 13.92 6.19
CA GLN A 347 -5.72 13.91 6.69
C GLN A 347 -6.39 15.30 6.59
N GLU A 348 -5.68 16.36 6.97
CA GLU A 348 -6.17 17.73 6.84
C GLU A 348 -6.46 18.07 5.39
N HIS A 349 -5.51 17.77 4.48
CA HIS A 349 -5.65 17.99 3.05
C HIS A 349 -6.84 17.20 2.47
N SER A 350 -6.94 15.91 2.80
CA SER A 350 -8.02 15.03 2.32
C SER A 350 -9.40 15.49 2.78
N ARG A 351 -9.53 15.94 4.04
CA ARG A 351 -10.79 16.49 4.56
C ARG A 351 -11.19 17.78 3.87
N LYS A 352 -10.22 18.68 3.66
CA LYS A 352 -10.46 19.98 3.00
C LYS A 352 -10.98 19.82 1.57
N TRP A 353 -10.51 18.80 0.85
CA TRP A 353 -10.77 18.61 -0.57
C TRP A 353 -11.67 17.41 -0.90
N GLY A 354 -12.18 16.69 0.09
CA GLY A 354 -13.08 15.54 -0.11
C GLY A 354 -12.43 14.36 -0.83
N LEU A 355 -11.12 14.11 -0.62
CA LEU A 355 -10.33 13.08 -1.31
C LEU A 355 -10.51 11.70 -0.67
N LYS A 356 -11.75 11.23 -0.50
CA LYS A 356 -12.08 9.99 0.23
C LYS A 356 -11.32 8.74 -0.19
N PRO A 357 -11.19 8.39 -1.51
CA PRO A 357 -10.53 7.15 -1.90
C PRO A 357 -9.05 7.07 -1.51
N LEU A 358 -8.33 8.18 -1.63
CA LEU A 358 -6.94 8.26 -1.20
C LEU A 358 -6.83 8.26 0.33
N PHE A 359 -7.79 8.86 1.02
CA PHE A 359 -7.82 8.87 2.47
C PHE A 359 -7.93 7.46 3.06
N ALA A 360 -8.73 6.56 2.46
CA ALA A 360 -8.82 5.17 2.93
C ALA A 360 -7.46 4.44 2.85
N VAL A 361 -6.68 4.65 1.77
CA VAL A 361 -5.31 4.11 1.66
C VAL A 361 -4.38 4.70 2.71
N CYS A 362 -4.40 6.02 2.90
CA CYS A 362 -3.56 6.67 3.91
C CYS A 362 -3.91 6.24 5.34
N ARG A 363 -5.17 5.88 5.61
CA ARG A 363 -5.62 5.36 6.91
C ARG A 363 -4.97 4.02 7.25
N THR A 364 -4.71 3.16 6.27
CA THR A 364 -3.99 1.90 6.52
C THR A 364 -2.55 2.16 6.97
N GLN A 365 -1.89 3.16 6.40
CA GLN A 365 -0.55 3.57 6.80
C GLN A 365 -0.55 4.26 8.19
N TYR A 366 -1.53 5.14 8.43
CA TYR A 366 -1.71 5.78 9.74
C TYR A 366 -1.93 4.75 10.86
N ALA A 367 -2.70 3.71 10.58
CA ALA A 367 -2.93 2.64 11.55
C ALA A 367 -1.64 1.92 11.98
N SER A 368 -0.65 1.76 11.08
CA SER A 368 0.67 1.23 11.46
C SER A 368 1.37 2.12 12.47
N VAL A 369 1.25 3.43 12.32
CA VAL A 369 1.80 4.40 13.27
C VAL A 369 1.08 4.29 14.62
N CYS A 370 -0.26 4.16 14.61
CA CYS A 370 -1.06 3.92 15.82
C CYS A 370 -0.65 2.61 16.50
N MET A 371 -0.45 1.53 15.74
CA MET A 371 0.02 0.25 16.27
C MET A 371 1.39 0.40 16.95
N TRP A 372 2.32 1.10 16.32
CA TRP A 372 3.64 1.35 16.87
C TRP A 372 3.59 2.15 18.17
N ARG A 373 2.75 3.16 18.26
CA ARG A 373 2.56 4.01 19.45
C ARG A 373 1.74 3.35 20.56
N GLY A 374 1.22 2.15 20.34
CA GLY A 374 0.37 1.46 21.31
C GLY A 374 -1.06 1.98 21.38
N SER A 375 -1.52 2.75 20.37
CA SER A 375 -2.92 3.17 20.22
C SER A 375 -3.70 2.11 19.43
N TRP A 376 -3.76 0.88 19.96
CA TRP A 376 -4.28 -0.28 19.23
C TRP A 376 -5.78 -0.21 18.94
N ASP A 377 -6.58 0.38 19.82
CA ASP A 377 -8.02 0.60 19.58
C ASP A 377 -8.26 1.55 18.42
N GLU A 378 -7.44 2.59 18.30
CA GLU A 378 -7.49 3.51 17.17
C GLU A 378 -7.05 2.83 15.87
N ALA A 379 -5.95 2.08 15.92
CA ALA A 379 -5.47 1.31 14.78
C ALA A 379 -6.54 0.32 14.27
N GLU A 380 -7.22 -0.38 15.18
CA GLU A 380 -8.29 -1.30 14.83
C GLU A 380 -9.45 -0.60 14.12
N ARG A 381 -9.91 0.53 14.67
CA ARG A 381 -10.99 1.32 14.07
C ARG A 381 -10.61 1.81 12.66
N GLU A 382 -9.41 2.36 12.53
CA GLU A 382 -8.93 2.89 11.25
C GLU A 382 -8.78 1.80 10.20
N LEU A 383 -8.19 0.64 10.55
CA LEU A 383 -8.03 -0.49 9.64
C LEU A 383 -9.36 -1.10 9.23
N THR A 384 -10.28 -1.30 10.18
CA THR A 384 -11.61 -1.86 9.87
C THR A 384 -12.36 -0.95 8.91
N ASN A 385 -12.45 0.35 9.23
CA ASN A 385 -13.13 1.32 8.39
C ASN A 385 -12.48 1.44 7.00
N ALA A 386 -11.13 1.44 6.93
CA ALA A 386 -10.44 1.52 5.66
C ALA A 386 -10.64 0.26 4.81
N CYS A 387 -10.61 -0.93 5.41
CA CYS A 387 -10.87 -2.19 4.70
C CYS A 387 -12.29 -2.25 4.16
N ASP A 388 -13.30 -1.84 4.95
CA ASP A 388 -14.70 -1.83 4.53
C ASP A 388 -14.94 -0.85 3.38
N GLU A 389 -14.36 0.35 3.48
CA GLU A 389 -14.44 1.36 2.43
C GLU A 389 -13.73 0.90 1.14
N LEU A 390 -12.50 0.40 1.24
CA LEU A 390 -11.73 -0.08 0.10
C LEU A 390 -12.37 -1.31 -0.55
N ALA A 391 -12.97 -2.22 0.20
CA ALA A 391 -13.65 -3.39 -0.34
C ALA A 391 -14.77 -3.00 -1.32
N VAL A 392 -15.42 -1.86 -1.10
CA VAL A 392 -16.48 -1.33 -1.98
C VAL A 392 -15.89 -0.50 -3.12
N CYS A 393 -14.95 0.40 -2.82
CA CYS A 393 -14.52 1.40 -3.79
C CYS A 393 -13.22 1.03 -4.54
N ARG A 394 -12.31 0.27 -3.94
CA ARG A 394 -11.00 -0.12 -4.51
C ARG A 394 -10.61 -1.53 -4.06
N PRO A 395 -11.33 -2.58 -4.48
CA PRO A 395 -11.08 -3.95 -4.02
C PRO A 395 -9.62 -4.42 -4.20
N GLY A 396 -8.94 -3.99 -5.27
CA GLY A 396 -7.53 -4.30 -5.51
C GLY A 396 -6.56 -3.72 -4.47
N MET A 397 -7.00 -2.76 -3.65
CA MET A 397 -6.16 -2.10 -2.65
C MET A 397 -6.44 -2.54 -1.21
N THR A 398 -7.30 -3.54 -1.00
CA THR A 398 -7.69 -4.00 0.35
C THR A 398 -6.62 -4.82 1.05
N SER A 399 -5.72 -5.45 0.31
CA SER A 399 -4.76 -6.45 0.82
C SER A 399 -3.82 -5.88 1.88
N ASP A 400 -3.34 -4.65 1.75
CA ASP A 400 -2.47 -3.99 2.74
C ASP A 400 -3.20 -3.77 4.07
N GLY A 401 -4.41 -3.21 4.04
CA GLY A 401 -5.22 -3.00 5.24
C GLY A 401 -5.55 -4.30 5.98
N LEU A 402 -5.95 -5.35 5.23
CA LEU A 402 -6.23 -6.67 5.80
C LEU A 402 -4.98 -7.29 6.43
N ALA A 403 -3.80 -7.16 5.78
CA ALA A 403 -2.55 -7.69 6.31
C ALA A 403 -2.14 -6.98 7.62
N ARG A 404 -2.29 -5.65 7.70
CA ARG A 404 -1.99 -4.88 8.92
C ARG A 404 -2.99 -5.19 10.05
N LEU A 405 -4.27 -5.34 9.74
CA LEU A 405 -5.27 -5.78 10.71
C LEU A 405 -4.97 -7.20 11.23
N GLY A 406 -4.51 -8.09 10.34
CA GLY A 406 -4.03 -9.42 10.70
C GLY A 406 -2.86 -9.37 11.69
N GLU A 407 -1.88 -8.49 11.47
CA GLU A 407 -0.75 -8.31 12.39
C GLU A 407 -1.21 -7.75 13.75
N LEU A 408 -2.14 -6.79 13.77
CA LEU A 408 -2.73 -6.31 15.02
C LEU A 408 -3.42 -7.44 15.80
N ARG A 409 -4.24 -8.28 15.13
CA ARG A 409 -4.89 -9.45 15.75
C ARG A 409 -3.88 -10.45 16.29
N ARG A 410 -2.78 -10.70 15.55
CA ARG A 410 -1.70 -11.57 16.02
C ARG A 410 -1.06 -11.04 17.31
N ARG A 411 -0.74 -9.73 17.37
CA ARG A 411 -0.18 -9.07 18.56
C ARG A 411 -1.13 -9.13 19.77
N GLN A 412 -2.44 -9.05 19.52
CA GLN A 412 -3.48 -9.26 20.54
C GLN A 412 -3.64 -10.74 20.96
N GLY A 413 -2.96 -11.68 20.30
CA GLY A 413 -3.10 -13.12 20.58
C GLY A 413 -4.33 -13.76 19.93
N ARG A 414 -5.04 -13.06 19.03
CA ARG A 414 -6.23 -13.52 18.29
C ARG A 414 -5.78 -14.24 17.00
N LEU A 415 -5.08 -15.38 17.18
CA LEU A 415 -4.34 -16.03 16.09
C LEU A 415 -5.20 -16.56 14.94
N ASP A 416 -6.42 -17.05 15.23
CA ASP A 416 -7.32 -17.58 14.21
C ASP A 416 -7.91 -16.47 13.34
N GLU A 417 -8.24 -15.33 13.94
CA GLU A 417 -8.67 -14.14 13.19
C GLU A 417 -7.52 -13.58 12.34
N ALA A 418 -6.32 -13.52 12.92
CA ALA A 418 -5.13 -13.11 12.19
C ALA A 418 -4.87 -13.99 10.97
N ALA A 419 -4.96 -15.33 11.12
CA ALA A 419 -4.80 -16.28 10.02
C ALA A 419 -5.81 -16.03 8.90
N SER A 420 -7.09 -15.88 9.25
CA SER A 420 -8.16 -15.58 8.27
C SER A 420 -7.91 -14.28 7.50
N LEU A 421 -7.45 -13.22 8.20
CA LEU A 421 -7.11 -11.94 7.57
C LEU A 421 -5.92 -12.06 6.63
N PHE A 422 -4.87 -12.80 7.03
CA PHE A 422 -3.72 -13.06 6.17
C PHE A 422 -4.06 -13.89 4.94
N ASP A 423 -5.00 -14.83 5.04
CA ASP A 423 -5.47 -15.61 3.89
C ASP A 423 -6.22 -14.73 2.89
N ARG A 424 -7.06 -13.83 3.38
CA ARG A 424 -7.76 -12.82 2.55
C ARG A 424 -6.82 -11.80 1.90
N SER A 425 -5.67 -11.53 2.53
CA SER A 425 -4.63 -10.63 1.97
C SER A 425 -3.81 -11.26 0.85
N GLY A 426 -3.99 -12.55 0.58
CA GLY A 426 -3.31 -13.26 -0.51
C GLY A 426 -1.79 -13.30 -0.36
N GLY A 427 -1.07 -12.88 -1.40
CA GLY A 427 0.40 -12.88 -1.46
C GLY A 427 1.08 -11.68 -0.80
N HIS A 428 0.35 -10.80 -0.11
CA HIS A 428 0.91 -9.60 0.49
C HIS A 428 2.12 -9.90 1.40
N PRO A 429 3.24 -9.14 1.32
CA PRO A 429 4.46 -9.43 2.08
C PRO A 429 4.24 -9.55 3.59
N ILE A 430 3.48 -8.61 4.18
CA ILE A 430 3.12 -8.63 5.62
C ILE A 430 2.35 -9.90 5.96
N ALA A 431 1.37 -10.31 5.14
CA ALA A 431 0.59 -11.52 5.38
C ALA A 431 1.43 -12.79 5.27
N THR A 432 2.36 -12.83 4.30
CA THR A 432 3.27 -13.97 4.14
C THR A 432 4.16 -14.14 5.36
N LEU A 433 4.72 -13.06 5.88
CA LEU A 433 5.54 -13.08 7.08
C LEU A 433 4.68 -13.29 8.35
N GLY A 434 3.47 -12.72 8.38
CA GLY A 434 2.52 -12.91 9.47
C GLY A 434 2.10 -14.37 9.66
N ARG A 435 1.91 -15.13 8.57
CA ARG A 435 1.68 -16.60 8.64
C ARG A 435 2.87 -17.34 9.25
N ALA A 436 4.10 -16.92 8.92
CA ALA A 436 5.30 -17.46 9.55
C ALA A 436 5.36 -17.13 11.05
N ALA A 437 4.99 -15.92 11.43
CA ALA A 437 4.93 -15.49 12.82
C ALA A 437 3.85 -16.26 13.62
N ILE A 438 2.65 -16.48 13.03
CA ILE A 438 1.61 -17.33 13.66
C ILE A 438 2.11 -18.77 13.87
N ALA A 439 2.81 -19.35 12.90
CA ALA A 439 3.39 -20.68 13.07
C ALA A 439 4.36 -20.69 14.27
N TYR A 440 5.22 -19.69 14.39
CA TYR A 440 6.10 -19.54 15.55
C TYR A 440 5.31 -19.41 16.87
N ASP A 441 4.30 -18.56 16.91
CA ASP A 441 3.47 -18.30 18.09
C ASP A 441 2.68 -19.57 18.51
N ARG A 442 2.33 -20.43 17.56
CA ARG A 442 1.73 -21.77 17.77
C ARG A 442 2.77 -22.85 18.08
N GLN A 443 4.03 -22.50 18.31
CA GLN A 443 5.14 -23.43 18.58
C GLN A 443 5.53 -24.34 17.40
N ASP A 444 5.03 -24.11 16.20
CA ASP A 444 5.46 -24.76 14.97
C ASP A 444 6.66 -24.01 14.35
N ARG A 445 7.81 -24.20 15.00
CA ARG A 445 9.05 -23.53 14.64
C ARG A 445 9.53 -23.89 13.23
N GLN A 446 9.35 -25.16 12.81
CA GLN A 446 9.83 -25.62 11.51
C GLN A 446 9.11 -24.89 10.37
N THR A 447 7.78 -24.84 10.41
CA THR A 447 6.97 -24.10 9.45
C THR A 447 7.29 -22.61 9.47
N ALA A 448 7.55 -22.02 10.65
CA ALA A 448 7.93 -20.61 10.76
C ALA A 448 9.24 -20.31 10.01
N ILE A 449 10.27 -21.16 10.18
CA ILE A 449 11.55 -21.02 9.47
C ILE A 449 11.36 -21.17 7.96
N GLU A 450 10.66 -22.23 7.52
CA GLU A 450 10.44 -22.48 6.09
C GLU A 450 9.72 -21.34 5.38
N LEU A 451 8.69 -20.77 6.02
CA LEU A 451 7.94 -19.63 5.48
C LEU A 451 8.77 -18.34 5.46
N ALA A 452 9.53 -18.06 6.53
CA ALA A 452 10.39 -16.89 6.60
C ALA A 452 11.53 -16.96 5.58
N GLU A 453 12.19 -18.12 5.43
CA GLU A 453 13.20 -18.34 4.40
C GLU A 453 12.64 -18.24 2.98
N ARG A 454 11.42 -18.78 2.76
CA ARG A 454 10.72 -18.62 1.47
C ARG A 454 10.47 -17.16 1.16
N HIS A 455 10.06 -16.38 2.17
CA HIS A 455 9.86 -14.95 2.01
C HIS A 455 11.17 -14.24 1.62
N LEU A 456 12.27 -14.50 2.33
CA LEU A 456 13.59 -13.93 2.01
C LEU A 456 14.11 -14.32 0.62
N ARG A 457 13.86 -15.55 0.15
CA ARG A 457 14.24 -15.96 -1.20
C ARG A 457 13.48 -15.22 -2.30
N ARG A 458 12.27 -14.75 -2.03
CA ARG A 458 11.45 -13.95 -2.98
C ARG A 458 11.83 -12.48 -2.99
N LEU A 459 12.35 -11.97 -1.88
CA LEU A 459 12.82 -10.59 -1.81
C LEU A 459 14.21 -10.47 -2.43
N PRO A 460 14.42 -9.57 -3.39
CA PRO A 460 15.75 -9.24 -3.87
C PRO A 460 16.67 -8.83 -2.71
N VAL A 461 17.95 -9.20 -2.80
CA VAL A 461 18.94 -8.83 -1.75
C VAL A 461 19.06 -7.32 -1.60
N LYS A 462 18.78 -6.57 -2.67
CA LYS A 462 18.77 -5.10 -2.69
C LYS A 462 17.63 -4.48 -1.88
N ASN A 463 16.55 -5.22 -1.64
CA ASN A 463 15.40 -4.77 -0.86
C ASN A 463 15.68 -4.92 0.65
N ARG A 464 16.70 -4.17 1.12
CA ARG A 464 17.35 -4.40 2.41
C ARG A 464 16.42 -4.17 3.60
N THR A 465 15.70 -3.04 3.63
CA THR A 465 14.89 -2.70 4.80
C THR A 465 13.68 -3.64 4.99
N GLU A 466 13.11 -4.19 3.92
CA GLU A 466 12.02 -5.19 4.00
C GLU A 466 12.48 -6.54 4.55
N ARG A 467 13.75 -6.87 4.39
CA ARG A 467 14.30 -8.13 4.87
C ARG A 467 14.40 -8.20 6.40
N ALA A 468 14.49 -7.03 7.05
CA ALA A 468 14.71 -6.93 8.50
C ALA A 468 13.72 -7.77 9.33
N ALA A 469 12.42 -7.65 9.08
CA ALA A 469 11.39 -8.36 9.85
C ALA A 469 11.47 -9.89 9.70
N ALA A 470 11.83 -10.39 8.52
CA ALA A 470 12.03 -11.83 8.32
C ALA A 470 13.31 -12.34 9.01
N LEU A 471 14.38 -11.52 9.01
CA LEU A 471 15.62 -11.83 9.74
C LEU A 471 15.37 -11.86 11.25
N GLU A 472 14.63 -10.91 11.80
CA GLU A 472 14.19 -10.89 13.21
C GLU A 472 13.46 -12.19 13.58
N LEU A 473 12.52 -12.65 12.75
CA LEU A 473 11.79 -13.89 12.98
C LEU A 473 12.69 -15.13 12.91
N LEU A 474 13.60 -15.19 11.93
CA LEU A 474 14.55 -16.30 11.81
C LEU A 474 15.52 -16.36 13.01
N ILE A 475 16.03 -15.20 13.46
CA ILE A 475 16.86 -15.14 14.67
C ILE A 475 16.07 -15.66 15.87
N ARG A 476 14.84 -15.15 16.05
CA ARG A 476 13.94 -15.61 17.12
C ARG A 476 13.70 -17.12 17.07
N ALA A 477 13.51 -17.68 15.88
CA ALA A 477 13.31 -19.11 15.71
C ALA A 477 14.59 -19.92 15.94
N HIS A 478 15.74 -19.49 15.46
CA HIS A 478 17.00 -20.24 15.58
C HIS A 478 17.67 -20.08 16.96
N THR A 479 17.32 -19.09 17.77
CA THR A 479 17.84 -18.93 19.14
C THR A 479 17.18 -19.84 20.17
N VAL A 480 16.16 -20.65 19.78
CA VAL A 480 15.68 -21.80 20.54
C VAL A 480 16.30 -23.07 19.94
N PRO A 481 17.51 -23.49 20.34
CA PRO A 481 18.28 -24.52 19.63
C PRO A 481 17.62 -25.89 19.77
N LYS A 482 17.37 -26.53 18.62
CA LYS A 482 16.91 -27.92 18.53
C LYS A 482 17.82 -28.74 17.62
N HIS A 483 18.55 -28.08 16.72
CA HIS A 483 19.38 -28.72 15.72
C HIS A 483 20.82 -28.17 15.73
N PRO A 484 21.83 -28.99 15.38
CA PRO A 484 23.17 -28.50 15.14
C PRO A 484 23.16 -27.41 14.06
N GLY A 485 23.89 -26.32 14.30
CA GLY A 485 23.98 -25.19 13.37
C GLY A 485 22.88 -24.12 13.49
N ASP A 486 21.90 -24.28 14.39
CA ASP A 486 20.87 -23.24 14.60
C ASP A 486 21.49 -21.91 15.03
N LEU A 487 22.44 -21.94 15.97
CA LEU A 487 23.11 -20.74 16.45
C LEU A 487 23.94 -20.04 15.34
N GLU A 488 24.55 -20.82 14.45
CA GLU A 488 25.29 -20.29 13.29
C GLU A 488 24.36 -19.57 12.31
N ARG A 489 23.18 -20.15 12.04
CA ARG A 489 22.14 -19.52 11.21
C ARG A 489 21.62 -18.23 11.85
N ALA A 490 21.40 -18.26 13.17
CA ALA A 490 21.00 -17.05 13.92
C ALA A 490 22.06 -15.96 13.81
N ARG A 491 23.36 -16.29 13.93
CA ARG A 491 24.46 -15.33 13.78
C ARG A 491 24.54 -14.76 12.36
N ALA A 492 24.40 -15.60 11.35
CA ALA A 492 24.40 -15.15 9.95
C ALA A 492 23.25 -14.14 9.68
N ALA A 493 22.05 -14.46 10.15
CA ALA A 493 20.89 -13.55 10.06
C ALA A 493 21.11 -12.26 10.87
N LEU A 494 21.72 -12.33 12.04
CA LEU A 494 22.06 -11.17 12.87
C LEU A 494 23.05 -10.24 12.17
N ASN A 495 24.10 -10.77 11.55
CA ASN A 495 25.07 -9.97 10.81
C ASN A 495 24.41 -9.17 9.68
N GLU A 496 23.47 -9.79 8.94
CA GLU A 496 22.70 -9.09 7.91
C GLU A 496 21.80 -8.00 8.52
N LEU A 497 21.06 -8.32 9.59
CA LEU A 497 20.21 -7.36 10.29
C LEU A 497 20.98 -6.17 10.85
N GLN A 498 22.14 -6.41 11.47
CA GLN A 498 23.02 -5.34 11.97
C GLN A 498 23.55 -4.45 10.84
N SER A 499 23.90 -5.04 9.70
CA SER A 499 24.29 -4.28 8.50
C SER A 499 23.16 -3.38 8.00
N ILE A 500 21.91 -3.88 8.00
CA ILE A 500 20.73 -3.10 7.64
C ILE A 500 20.50 -1.97 8.65
N ALA A 501 20.49 -2.30 9.94
CA ALA A 501 20.26 -1.33 11.01
C ALA A 501 21.30 -0.20 11.03
N SER A 502 22.57 -0.53 10.85
CA SER A 502 23.67 0.45 10.79
C SER A 502 23.57 1.37 9.57
N SER A 503 23.17 0.83 8.41
CA SER A 503 22.97 1.63 7.20
C SER A 503 21.76 2.56 7.32
N ALA A 504 20.66 2.06 7.89
CA ALA A 504 19.42 2.80 8.08
C ALA A 504 19.53 3.85 9.19
N ASN A 505 20.26 3.53 10.26
CA ASN A 505 20.55 4.37 11.42
C ASN A 505 19.29 4.98 12.08
N THR A 506 18.16 4.25 12.06
CA THR A 506 16.95 4.63 12.79
C THR A 506 16.88 3.91 14.13
N SER A 507 16.40 4.62 15.17
CA SER A 507 16.32 4.03 16.53
C SER A 507 15.54 2.70 16.58
N PRO A 508 14.40 2.51 15.87
CA PRO A 508 13.68 1.24 15.87
C PRO A 508 14.46 0.09 15.23
N LEU A 509 15.20 0.31 14.14
CA LEU A 509 15.98 -0.74 13.50
C LEU A 509 17.21 -1.10 14.34
N LEU A 510 17.86 -0.12 14.96
CA LEU A 510 18.94 -0.35 15.91
C LEU A 510 18.43 -1.14 17.12
N ALA A 511 17.29 -0.79 17.68
CA ALA A 511 16.64 -1.52 18.77
C ALA A 511 16.34 -2.99 18.40
N SER A 512 15.83 -3.23 17.20
CA SER A 512 15.59 -4.59 16.69
C SER A 512 16.88 -5.39 16.56
N ALA A 513 17.96 -4.76 16.10
CA ALA A 513 19.27 -5.40 16.00
C ALA A 513 19.85 -5.75 17.38
N SER A 514 19.72 -4.84 18.38
CA SER A 514 20.14 -5.10 19.76
C SER A 514 19.30 -6.21 20.40
N LEU A 515 17.96 -6.19 20.21
CA LEU A 515 17.10 -7.27 20.70
C LEU A 515 17.48 -8.64 20.11
N ALA A 516 17.79 -8.67 18.82
CA ALA A 516 18.25 -9.88 18.14
C ALA A 516 19.63 -10.33 18.63
N ALA A 517 20.57 -9.41 18.84
CA ALA A 517 21.90 -9.68 19.40
C ALA A 517 21.80 -10.26 20.81
N GLY A 518 20.94 -9.69 21.66
CA GLY A 518 20.68 -10.20 22.99
C GLY A 518 20.17 -11.66 22.99
N ARG A 519 19.31 -12.01 22.03
CA ARG A 519 18.83 -13.41 21.87
C ARG A 519 19.96 -14.34 21.45
N VAL A 520 20.81 -13.93 20.51
CA VAL A 520 21.96 -14.74 20.05
C VAL A 520 22.96 -14.94 21.17
N SER A 521 23.28 -13.88 21.92
CA SER A 521 24.17 -13.96 23.10
C SER A 521 23.59 -14.86 24.18
N ALA A 522 22.28 -14.77 24.47
CA ALA A 522 21.59 -15.67 25.43
C ALA A 522 21.66 -17.12 25.01
N ALA A 523 21.47 -17.42 23.71
CA ALA A 523 21.55 -18.76 23.14
C ALA A 523 23.00 -19.30 23.15
N ALA A 524 23.99 -18.43 23.02
CA ALA A 524 25.43 -18.75 23.15
C ALA A 524 25.88 -18.94 24.61
N GLY A 525 25.04 -18.61 25.61
CA GLY A 525 25.39 -18.68 27.02
C GLY A 525 26.06 -17.41 27.59
N ASP A 526 26.31 -16.40 26.78
CA ASP A 526 26.84 -15.12 27.21
C ASP A 526 25.73 -14.20 27.75
N LEU A 527 25.36 -14.44 29.00
CA LEU A 527 24.24 -13.77 29.64
C LEU A 527 24.49 -12.28 29.95
N GLU A 528 25.77 -11.90 30.22
CA GLU A 528 26.07 -10.49 30.50
C GLU A 528 26.03 -9.63 29.24
N SER A 529 26.51 -10.13 28.10
CA SER A 529 26.31 -9.47 26.81
C SER A 529 24.83 -9.43 26.43
N SER A 530 24.11 -10.55 26.60
CA SER A 530 22.67 -10.61 26.37
C SER A 530 21.90 -9.56 27.17
N ARG A 531 22.22 -9.39 28.46
CA ARG A 531 21.59 -8.37 29.30
C ARG A 531 21.80 -6.96 28.74
N ARG A 532 23.07 -6.60 28.41
CA ARG A 532 23.41 -5.28 27.87
C ARG A 532 22.65 -4.99 26.57
N GLU A 533 22.65 -5.94 25.65
CA GLU A 533 21.95 -5.81 24.37
C GLU A 533 20.43 -5.65 24.56
N PHE A 534 19.84 -6.33 25.54
CA PHE A 534 18.40 -6.15 25.85
C PHE A 534 18.13 -4.80 26.53
N GLU A 535 19.00 -4.29 27.37
CA GLU A 535 18.91 -2.94 27.94
C GLU A 535 18.95 -1.89 26.85
N ASP A 536 19.93 -1.98 25.92
CA ASP A 536 20.02 -1.08 24.78
C ASP A 536 18.76 -1.15 23.89
N ALA A 537 18.20 -2.35 23.68
CA ALA A 537 16.95 -2.51 22.93
C ALA A 537 15.77 -1.82 23.62
N VAL A 538 15.62 -1.96 24.95
CA VAL A 538 14.59 -1.28 25.74
C VAL A 538 14.71 0.23 25.58
N ASP A 539 15.91 0.78 25.80
CA ASP A 539 16.18 2.22 25.74
C ASP A 539 15.85 2.81 24.36
N LEU A 540 16.24 2.11 23.27
CA LEU A 540 15.99 2.53 21.90
C LEU A 540 14.50 2.44 21.51
N PHE A 541 13.78 1.40 21.97
CA PHE A 541 12.35 1.30 21.74
C PHE A 541 11.55 2.36 22.52
N GLU A 542 11.91 2.65 23.76
CA GLU A 542 11.31 3.75 24.53
C GLU A 542 11.55 5.10 23.85
N LYS A 543 12.79 5.37 23.46
CA LYS A 543 13.14 6.59 22.71
C LYS A 543 12.31 6.75 21.42
N SER A 544 11.96 5.66 20.79
CA SER A 544 11.16 5.66 19.55
C SER A 544 9.64 5.61 19.78
N GLY A 545 9.19 5.61 21.03
CA GLY A 545 7.77 5.58 21.38
C GLY A 545 7.07 4.27 21.01
N ALA A 546 7.74 3.13 21.20
CA ALA A 546 7.28 1.79 20.87
C ALA A 546 6.98 0.95 22.13
N PRO A 547 5.84 1.18 22.82
CA PRO A 547 5.58 0.55 24.13
C PRO A 547 5.48 -0.98 24.05
N PHE A 548 4.91 -1.54 22.99
CA PHE A 548 4.82 -2.99 22.82
C PHE A 548 6.21 -3.63 22.66
N GLU A 549 7.02 -3.08 21.77
CA GLU A 549 8.38 -3.56 21.49
C GLU A 549 9.28 -3.40 22.72
N ALA A 550 9.16 -2.29 23.46
CA ALA A 550 9.86 -2.06 24.72
C ALA A 550 9.47 -3.07 25.78
N ALA A 551 8.16 -3.33 25.94
CA ALA A 551 7.66 -4.33 26.90
C ALA A 551 8.13 -5.75 26.50
N HIS A 552 8.12 -6.09 25.22
CA HIS A 552 8.66 -7.35 24.72
C HIS A 552 10.16 -7.50 25.03
N ALA A 553 10.97 -6.43 24.81
CA ALA A 553 12.39 -6.43 25.12
C ALA A 553 12.62 -6.57 26.64
N ARG A 554 11.80 -5.94 27.48
CA ARG A 554 11.84 -6.09 28.95
C ARG A 554 11.58 -7.53 29.42
N VAL A 555 10.68 -8.25 28.78
CA VAL A 555 10.43 -9.68 29.09
C VAL A 555 11.68 -10.51 28.77
N GLN A 556 12.40 -10.19 27.68
CA GLN A 556 13.65 -10.86 27.34
C GLN A 556 14.77 -10.50 28.33
N LEU A 557 14.86 -9.22 28.72
CA LEU A 557 15.80 -8.74 29.73
C LEU A 557 15.55 -9.43 31.08
N ALA A 558 14.30 -9.51 31.52
CA ALA A 558 13.92 -10.20 32.74
C ALA A 558 14.31 -11.69 32.71
N THR A 559 14.16 -12.35 31.56
CA THR A 559 14.60 -13.75 31.37
C THR A 559 16.12 -13.88 31.48
N ALA A 560 16.90 -12.94 30.94
CA ALA A 560 18.36 -12.93 31.09
C ALA A 560 18.78 -12.67 32.55
N LEU A 561 18.11 -11.73 33.23
CA LEU A 561 18.34 -11.40 34.64
C LEU A 561 17.98 -12.58 35.56
N GLU A 562 16.89 -13.32 35.27
CA GLU A 562 16.54 -14.57 35.96
C GLU A 562 17.70 -15.57 35.91
N ARG A 563 18.26 -15.80 34.70
CA ARG A 563 19.39 -16.72 34.51
C ARG A 563 20.70 -16.23 35.18
N LEU A 564 20.85 -14.93 35.35
CA LEU A 564 21.96 -14.32 36.10
C LEU A 564 21.75 -14.30 37.63
N GLY A 565 20.62 -14.80 38.11
CA GLY A 565 20.26 -14.80 39.55
C GLY A 565 19.89 -13.40 40.08
N ARG A 566 19.60 -12.42 39.22
CA ARG A 566 19.25 -11.04 39.58
C ARG A 566 17.71 -10.91 39.73
N THR A 567 17.15 -11.63 40.67
CA THR A 567 15.70 -11.82 40.83
C THR A 567 14.92 -10.50 40.99
N ASP A 568 15.40 -9.57 41.84
CA ASP A 568 14.69 -8.30 42.07
C ASP A 568 14.64 -7.42 40.83
N ALA A 569 15.76 -7.36 40.08
CA ALA A 569 15.84 -6.63 38.81
C ALA A 569 14.91 -7.26 37.75
N ALA A 570 14.87 -8.60 37.66
CA ALA A 570 13.97 -9.30 36.76
C ALA A 570 12.49 -9.02 37.06
N LEU A 571 12.12 -9.03 38.34
CA LEU A 571 10.73 -8.72 38.77
C LEU A 571 10.36 -7.27 38.44
N ALA A 572 11.26 -6.31 38.62
CA ALA A 572 11.04 -4.90 38.27
C ALA A 572 10.77 -4.73 36.77
N GLU A 573 11.58 -5.35 35.91
CA GLU A 573 11.35 -5.30 34.46
C GLU A 573 10.03 -5.96 34.04
N LEU A 574 9.66 -7.08 34.67
CA LEU A 574 8.38 -7.75 34.40
C LEU A 574 7.18 -6.91 34.81
N GLU A 575 7.26 -6.18 35.93
CA GLU A 575 6.14 -5.34 36.37
C GLU A 575 5.84 -4.24 35.35
N HIS A 576 6.86 -3.53 34.88
CA HIS A 576 6.73 -2.54 33.81
C HIS A 576 6.20 -3.15 32.50
N ALA A 577 6.76 -4.30 32.08
CA ALA A 577 6.31 -4.98 30.88
C ALA A 577 4.84 -5.38 30.98
N ARG A 578 4.41 -5.93 32.12
CA ARG A 578 3.02 -6.41 32.33
C ARG A 578 2.01 -5.27 32.34
N GLU A 579 2.34 -4.13 32.93
CA GLU A 579 1.50 -2.93 32.90
C GLU A 579 1.18 -2.54 31.45
N GLU A 580 2.20 -2.40 30.62
CA GLU A 580 2.05 -2.02 29.21
C GLU A 580 1.34 -3.12 28.38
N LEU A 581 1.72 -4.39 28.55
CA LEU A 581 1.09 -5.50 27.82
C LEU A 581 -0.38 -5.69 28.18
N THR A 582 -0.75 -5.42 29.44
CA THR A 582 -2.15 -5.44 29.89
C THR A 582 -2.94 -4.29 29.25
N ARG A 583 -2.37 -3.08 29.23
CA ARG A 583 -2.98 -1.91 28.59
C ARG A 583 -3.24 -2.12 27.10
N LEU A 584 -2.34 -2.86 26.42
CA LEU A 584 -2.41 -3.15 24.99
C LEU A 584 -3.28 -4.38 24.65
N ASP A 585 -3.77 -5.13 25.62
CA ASP A 585 -4.39 -6.47 25.43
C ASP A 585 -3.47 -7.46 24.67
N ALA A 586 -2.16 -7.38 24.91
CA ALA A 586 -1.14 -8.20 24.24
C ALA A 586 -1.00 -9.57 24.92
N ARG A 587 -1.98 -10.44 24.76
CA ARG A 587 -2.19 -11.65 25.57
C ARG A 587 -1.04 -12.65 25.51
N LEU A 588 -0.42 -12.84 24.35
CA LEU A 588 0.70 -13.79 24.17
C LEU A 588 1.94 -13.35 24.96
N GLU A 589 2.32 -12.08 24.82
CA GLU A 589 3.48 -11.54 25.52
C GLU A 589 3.21 -11.38 27.03
N LEU A 590 1.97 -11.07 27.41
CA LEU A 590 1.56 -11.05 28.82
C LEU A 590 1.68 -12.44 29.45
N ALA A 591 1.23 -13.49 28.75
CA ALA A 591 1.38 -14.87 29.22
C ALA A 591 2.85 -15.27 29.35
N ALA A 592 3.72 -14.82 28.43
CA ALA A 592 5.17 -15.04 28.51
C ALA A 592 5.78 -14.33 29.73
N ALA A 593 5.40 -13.08 30.02
CA ALA A 593 5.82 -12.33 31.20
C ALA A 593 5.37 -13.01 32.49
N ASP A 594 4.11 -13.48 32.53
CA ASP A 594 3.56 -14.21 33.71
C ASP A 594 4.28 -15.54 33.94
N ALA A 595 4.67 -16.26 32.88
CA ALA A 595 5.43 -17.50 33.02
C ALA A 595 6.83 -17.26 33.62
N VAL A 596 7.52 -16.19 33.24
CA VAL A 596 8.81 -15.79 33.86
C VAL A 596 8.59 -15.42 35.32
N ARG A 597 7.58 -14.62 35.64
CA ARG A 597 7.24 -14.22 36.98
C ARG A 597 6.92 -15.41 37.91
N GLN A 598 6.19 -16.42 37.41
CA GLN A 598 5.87 -17.63 38.16
C GLN A 598 7.12 -18.44 38.52
N ARG A 599 8.14 -18.52 37.64
CA ARG A 599 9.42 -19.17 37.94
C ARG A 599 10.21 -18.46 39.04
N LEU A 600 10.09 -17.12 39.07
CA LEU A 600 10.75 -16.27 40.08
C LEU A 600 10.00 -16.25 41.42
N ALA A 601 8.70 -16.52 41.45
CA ALA A 601 7.87 -16.45 42.66
C ALA A 601 8.31 -17.35 43.84
N PRO A 602 8.89 -18.56 43.61
CA PRO A 602 9.37 -19.38 44.75
C PRO A 602 10.62 -18.81 45.43
N ALA A 603 11.46 -18.07 44.70
CA ALA A 603 12.68 -17.46 45.21
C ALA A 603 12.42 -16.20 46.06
N SER A 604 11.29 -15.52 45.85
CA SER A 604 10.94 -14.29 46.56
C SER A 604 10.25 -14.50 47.94
N LYS A 605 10.17 -15.73 48.49
CA LYS A 605 9.65 -15.98 49.84
C LYS A 605 10.57 -15.57 50.98
N SER A 606 11.76 -15.03 50.69
CA SER A 606 12.66 -14.48 51.72
C SER A 606 12.80 -12.96 51.55
N HIS A 607 12.16 -12.24 52.47
CA HIS A 607 12.27 -10.80 52.71
C HIS A 607 11.64 -9.83 51.72
N VAL A 608 10.32 -9.77 51.69
CA VAL A 608 9.65 -8.50 51.35
C VAL A 608 9.72 -7.60 52.58
N PHE A 609 10.70 -6.74 52.62
CA PHE A 609 10.65 -5.54 53.43
C PHE A 609 9.64 -4.62 52.74
N VAL A 610 8.41 -4.59 53.21
CA VAL A 610 7.41 -3.63 52.72
C VAL A 610 7.81 -2.27 53.29
N ASP A 611 8.53 -1.51 52.48
CA ASP A 611 8.83 -0.12 52.75
C ASP A 611 7.50 0.68 52.76
N PRO A 612 7.23 1.48 53.82
CA PRO A 612 6.00 2.27 53.93
C PRO A 612 5.83 3.31 52.81
N VAL A 613 6.84 3.53 51.96
CA VAL A 613 6.85 4.48 50.85
C VAL A 613 6.77 3.76 49.49
N GLY A 614 6.84 2.43 49.43
CA GLY A 614 6.71 1.63 48.21
C GLY A 614 7.93 1.66 47.28
N LEU A 615 9.14 1.93 47.83
CA LEU A 615 10.38 1.79 47.07
C LEU A 615 10.70 0.31 46.84
N THR A 616 11.14 -0.03 45.63
CA THR A 616 11.65 -1.38 45.36
C THR A 616 13.03 -1.58 46.03
N GLY A 617 13.44 -2.82 46.24
CA GLY A 617 14.77 -3.13 46.80
C GLY A 617 15.89 -2.46 45.98
N ARG A 618 15.72 -2.37 44.66
CA ARG A 618 16.68 -1.73 43.75
C ARG A 618 16.71 -0.20 43.87
N GLU A 619 15.57 0.42 43.98
CA GLU A 619 15.45 1.87 44.21
C GLU A 619 16.07 2.25 45.58
N LEU A 620 15.90 1.41 46.60
CA LEU A 620 16.52 1.60 47.90
C LEU A 620 18.04 1.43 47.84
N GLU A 621 18.55 0.47 47.04
CA GLU A 621 19.98 0.27 46.80
C GLU A 621 20.60 1.45 46.06
N VAL A 622 19.95 1.93 44.99
CA VAL A 622 20.36 3.14 44.28
C VAL A 622 20.34 4.34 45.23
N LEU A 623 19.33 4.50 46.06
CA LEU A 623 19.19 5.59 46.99
C LEU A 623 20.31 5.57 48.08
N ARG A 624 20.73 4.39 48.55
CA ARG A 624 21.88 4.22 49.45
C ARG A 624 23.21 4.63 48.77
N LEU A 625 23.37 4.29 47.50
CA LEU A 625 24.57 4.69 46.76
C LEU A 625 24.60 6.20 46.48
N ILE A 626 23.39 6.79 46.26
CA ILE A 626 23.22 8.24 46.17
C ILE A 626 23.60 8.91 47.48
N SER A 627 23.19 8.36 48.62
CA SER A 627 23.54 8.93 49.93
C SER A 627 25.07 8.86 50.21
N GLY A 628 25.75 7.89 49.55
CA GLY A 628 27.23 7.81 49.54
C GLY A 628 27.91 8.78 48.56
N GLY A 629 27.13 9.62 47.84
CA GLY A 629 27.70 10.64 46.97
C GLY A 629 28.10 10.17 45.56
N LEU A 630 27.76 8.93 45.14
CA LEU A 630 28.17 8.38 43.86
C LEU A 630 27.37 9.05 42.69
N SER A 631 28.04 9.28 41.55
CA SER A 631 27.39 9.70 40.31
C SER A 631 26.56 8.55 39.70
N ASN A 632 25.65 8.84 38.76
CA ASN A 632 24.87 7.79 38.08
C ASN A 632 25.79 6.81 37.33
N GLN A 633 26.85 7.31 36.71
CA GLN A 633 27.84 6.46 36.06
C GLN A 633 28.53 5.51 37.09
N ALA A 634 28.99 6.03 38.22
CA ALA A 634 29.61 5.22 39.25
C ALA A 634 28.66 4.21 39.91
N ILE A 635 27.37 4.58 40.03
CA ILE A 635 26.30 3.68 40.47
C ILE A 635 26.10 2.58 39.42
N GLY A 636 26.06 2.94 38.12
CA GLY A 636 25.93 2.00 37.02
C GLY A 636 27.05 0.97 37.00
N GLU A 637 28.31 1.42 37.12
CA GLU A 637 29.50 0.55 37.23
C GLU A 637 29.41 -0.39 38.43
N ARG A 638 29.04 0.15 39.61
CA ARG A 638 28.97 -0.63 40.86
C ARG A 638 27.85 -1.65 40.86
N LEU A 639 26.72 -1.33 40.24
CA LEU A 639 25.53 -2.18 40.16
C LEU A 639 25.48 -3.02 38.89
N CYS A 640 26.47 -2.87 38.00
CA CYS A 640 26.56 -3.51 36.69
C CYS A 640 25.29 -3.28 35.83
N ILE A 641 24.79 -2.03 35.80
CA ILE A 641 23.67 -1.59 34.97
C ILE A 641 24.08 -0.34 34.18
N SER A 642 23.32 -0.04 33.08
CA SER A 642 23.59 1.18 32.30
C SER A 642 23.33 2.44 33.13
N GLU A 643 24.04 3.53 32.83
CA GLU A 643 23.82 4.83 33.48
C GLU A 643 22.36 5.29 33.28
N HIS A 644 21.78 4.99 32.13
CA HIS A 644 20.38 5.28 31.82
C HIS A 644 19.41 4.52 32.74
N THR A 645 19.70 3.25 33.02
CA THR A 645 18.92 2.46 33.99
C THR A 645 18.99 3.06 35.39
N VAL A 646 20.18 3.58 35.80
CA VAL A 646 20.31 4.33 37.05
C VAL A 646 19.47 5.60 37.03
N HIS A 647 19.51 6.37 35.95
CA HIS A 647 18.68 7.56 35.77
C HIS A 647 17.19 7.26 36.00
N ARG A 648 16.71 6.16 35.43
CA ARG A 648 15.31 5.71 35.60
C ARG A 648 14.99 5.36 37.05
N HIS A 649 15.85 4.59 37.72
CA HIS A 649 15.67 4.29 39.14
C HIS A 649 15.67 5.54 40.02
N VAL A 650 16.54 6.51 39.70
CA VAL A 650 16.54 7.82 40.39
C VAL A 650 15.23 8.56 40.16
N ALA A 651 14.75 8.65 38.93
CA ALA A 651 13.49 9.33 38.59
C ALA A 651 12.29 8.69 39.32
N ASN A 652 12.21 7.35 39.31
CA ASN A 652 11.18 6.61 39.98
C ASN A 652 11.23 6.83 41.53
N THR A 653 12.43 6.80 42.10
CA THR A 653 12.67 7.07 43.52
C THR A 653 12.19 8.48 43.89
N LEU A 654 12.53 9.50 43.11
CA LEU A 654 12.10 10.88 43.32
C LEU A 654 10.56 11.01 43.26
N SER A 655 9.94 10.35 42.26
CA SER A 655 8.49 10.32 42.11
C SER A 655 7.79 9.66 43.30
N LYS A 656 8.27 8.50 43.76
CA LYS A 656 7.69 7.76 44.89
C LYS A 656 7.86 8.49 46.21
N LEU A 657 9.00 9.15 46.41
CA LEU A 657 9.25 9.98 47.58
C LEU A 657 8.57 11.37 47.51
N GLY A 658 7.99 11.73 46.37
CA GLY A 658 7.35 13.05 46.19
C GLY A 658 8.31 14.23 46.30
N VAL A 659 9.58 14.07 45.92
CA VAL A 659 10.62 15.10 46.10
C VAL A 659 11.25 15.54 44.79
N PRO A 660 11.61 16.85 44.69
CA PRO A 660 12.04 17.39 43.39
C PRO A 660 13.53 17.19 43.05
N SER A 661 14.34 16.68 44.00
CA SER A 661 15.77 16.59 43.80
C SER A 661 16.40 15.39 44.51
N ARG A 662 17.59 14.98 43.98
CA ARG A 662 18.42 13.90 44.51
C ARG A 662 18.80 14.12 45.97
N SER A 663 19.21 15.33 46.33
CA SER A 663 19.55 15.69 47.70
C SER A 663 18.31 15.69 48.62
N ALA A 664 17.16 16.11 48.11
CA ALA A 664 15.91 16.03 48.85
C ALA A 664 15.48 14.59 49.10
N ALA A 665 15.73 13.66 48.15
CA ALA A 665 15.46 12.25 48.30
C ALA A 665 16.29 11.62 49.43
N VAL A 666 17.57 11.92 49.49
CA VAL A 666 18.46 11.46 50.57
C VAL A 666 17.99 11.98 51.91
N ALA A 667 17.70 13.30 52.01
CA ALA A 667 17.24 13.90 53.26
C ALA A 667 15.87 13.34 53.72
N HIS A 668 14.95 13.07 52.78
CA HIS A 668 13.66 12.49 53.05
C HIS A 668 13.76 11.02 53.52
N ALA A 669 14.56 10.23 52.82
CA ALA A 669 14.84 8.84 53.16
C ALA A 669 15.50 8.66 54.53
N ALA A 670 16.44 9.56 54.86
CA ALA A 670 17.07 9.57 56.21
C ALA A 670 16.03 9.85 57.32
N LYS A 671 15.06 10.76 57.08
CA LYS A 671 13.98 11.02 58.04
C LYS A 671 13.03 9.83 58.21
N LEU A 672 12.88 9.01 57.18
CA LEU A 672 12.06 7.80 57.21
C LEU A 672 12.82 6.57 57.71
N GLY A 673 14.09 6.68 58.04
CA GLY A 673 14.91 5.55 58.52
C GLY A 673 15.21 4.49 57.46
N LEU A 674 15.20 4.88 56.19
CA LEU A 674 15.43 4.00 55.04
C LEU A 674 16.92 3.89 54.65
N LEU A 675 17.74 4.78 55.12
CA LEU A 675 19.19 4.87 54.86
C LEU A 675 20.05 4.44 56.06
#